data_3eff6ee2481588b9bfe7088985d99b06
#
_entry.id   3eff6ee2481588b9bfe7088985d99b06
#
_cell.length_a   1.000
_cell.length_b   1.000
_cell.length_c   1.000
_cell.angle_alpha   90.00
_cell.angle_beta   90.00
_cell.angle_gamma   90.00
#
_symmetry.space_group_name_H-M   'P 1'
#
loop_
_entity.id
_entity.type
_entity.pdbx_description
1 polymer ?
#
loop_
_entity_poly.entity_id
_entity_poly.type
_entity_poly.pdbx_seq_one_letter_code
_entity_poly.pdbx_strand_id
1 'polypeptide(L)'
;MKRIVFLMPCFIFSAFLLHPAPVAGQSQIPIGTYGSLQNELEDLVETPAVSGYENQLADKIRTSLKNLHPVTDNLGDVIVTIGSGAPHRLIVTPIDEPGFVVSEITPDGYLRVQRLPQGGLPPIFNEMYSAQPVQIRIASGKWIDGVVAGLSVHLQPGRSNPPKASDIENIYVDIGASSEAEVRKAGVDPLDPIVINRRLMNLADEKMAGTSIGDRFGAAALVELLGHVDPAKIKGTLTVAFVVQQRTGARGLQRILTQTQADELIYVGRLLPGGPIPEMETLHRAPRREPGGGVLVGVPQTDGSLPEFAAQLKQLAGANKIQFASDYSANILPPGYLPMPPLPPKWAHIAIATSWTDTPAETIDVTDLQSLDDFLNAYLAAARFGGSSIGIGSAIDYGIGPPGKAPTTTAVLEALVKEYGVSYHEGPVRDRITRILPPWAEPETDDAGNLILHLGTAPAGSKTPRILVVAHMDEIGFAVKSISKDGRLEVEWRGGGELSFFAGHPALVHTAKGDLDAIVELPNGWDTANFKWPADAGQQGSTNPVRVDVGARTPEEVAKLGINLGDTITIPKAYRPLLGTRANGRSFDDRVGDTALISAVWALGAPLKDRDVTFVWSTGEEEGLVGAAKLAKRLAAEDHVPDFVFAVDTFVSADSPIESKRFADAEIGKGFVIRAVDNSDIVPPALVERIIKLARANQIPIQYGVTGGGNDGSAFVRYGSVDIALGWPLRYSHSPAEVIDSRDVDSLARIITVIAKSW
;
A
#
# COMPACT_ATOMS: atom_id res chain seq x y z
N MET A 1 44.38 59.74 -19.68
CA MET A 1 43.88 58.82 -18.66
C MET A 1 42.63 58.16 -19.17
N LYS A 2 42.76 56.97 -19.73
CA LYS A 2 41.64 56.22 -20.33
C LYS A 2 41.10 55.23 -19.29
N ARG A 3 39.81 55.30 -18.94
CA ARG A 3 39.09 54.31 -18.14
C ARG A 3 38.67 53.20 -19.06
N ILE A 4 39.10 51.98 -18.77
CA ILE A 4 38.66 50.74 -19.41
C ILE A 4 37.50 50.21 -18.55
N VAL A 5 36.33 50.08 -19.18
CA VAL A 5 35.15 49.43 -18.60
C VAL A 5 35.19 47.98 -19.05
N PHE A 6 35.28 47.02 -18.09
CA PHE A 6 35.08 45.59 -18.33
C PHE A 6 33.58 45.27 -18.23
N LEU A 7 33.00 44.84 -19.32
CA LEU A 7 31.67 44.23 -19.36
C LEU A 7 31.84 42.76 -19.04
N MET A 8 31.23 42.34 -17.95
CA MET A 8 31.05 40.94 -17.59
C MET A 8 29.73 40.45 -18.21
N PRO A 9 29.68 39.34 -18.93
CA PRO A 9 28.41 38.77 -19.38
C PRO A 9 27.71 38.03 -18.21
N CYS A 10 26.49 38.46 -17.91
CA CYS A 10 25.58 37.72 -17.04
C CYS A 10 25.16 36.40 -17.72
N PHE A 11 25.63 35.29 -17.21
CA PHE A 11 25.04 33.98 -17.49
C PHE A 11 23.82 33.81 -16.62
N ILE A 12 22.66 33.84 -17.26
CA ILE A 12 21.37 33.45 -16.64
C ILE A 12 21.39 31.92 -16.55
N PHE A 13 21.64 31.37 -15.37
CA PHE A 13 21.34 29.96 -15.06
C PHE A 13 19.85 29.79 -14.89
N SER A 14 19.18 29.31 -15.92
CA SER A 14 17.83 28.75 -15.79
C SER A 14 17.93 27.46 -14.98
N ALA A 15 17.60 27.53 -13.70
CA ALA A 15 17.39 26.34 -12.89
C ALA A 15 16.12 25.63 -13.38
N PHE A 16 16.28 24.60 -14.19
CA PHE A 16 15.24 23.61 -14.41
C PHE A 16 15.05 22.85 -13.09
N LEU A 17 13.97 23.16 -12.39
CA LEU A 17 13.44 22.31 -11.33
C LEU A 17 12.92 21.03 -12.00
N LEU A 18 13.77 20.01 -12.00
CA LEU A 18 13.36 18.64 -12.29
C LEU A 18 12.43 18.19 -11.16
N HIS A 19 11.15 18.13 -11.46
CA HIS A 19 10.18 17.40 -10.63
C HIS A 19 10.57 15.92 -10.71
N PRO A 20 10.67 15.20 -9.60
CA PRO A 20 10.77 13.76 -9.67
C PRO A 20 9.48 13.22 -10.29
N ALA A 21 9.60 12.55 -11.41
CA ALA A 21 8.52 11.76 -11.98
C ALA A 21 8.13 10.64 -10.99
N PRO A 22 6.85 10.22 -10.93
CA PRO A 22 6.45 9.10 -10.12
C PRO A 22 7.29 7.87 -10.52
N VAL A 23 7.82 7.18 -9.53
CA VAL A 23 8.64 5.98 -9.72
C VAL A 23 7.72 4.85 -10.19
N ALA A 24 7.66 4.63 -11.50
CA ALA A 24 7.13 3.41 -12.07
C ALA A 24 8.26 2.38 -12.13
N GLY A 25 8.47 1.69 -11.03
CA GLY A 25 9.34 0.52 -10.98
C GLY A 25 8.45 -0.73 -10.90
N GLN A 26 8.01 -1.26 -12.04
CA GLN A 26 7.25 -2.51 -12.08
C GLN A 26 7.62 -3.28 -13.34
N SER A 27 8.00 -4.55 -13.13
CA SER A 27 7.99 -5.54 -14.19
C SER A 27 6.54 -5.68 -14.68
N GLN A 28 6.25 -5.12 -15.84
CA GLN A 28 4.97 -5.35 -16.50
C GLN A 28 5.03 -6.70 -17.22
N ILE A 29 4.21 -7.66 -16.76
CA ILE A 29 3.73 -8.69 -17.66
C ILE A 29 3.07 -7.96 -18.82
N PRO A 30 3.23 -8.39 -20.09
CA PRO A 30 2.55 -7.75 -21.21
C PRO A 30 1.05 -7.86 -20.98
N ILE A 31 0.49 -6.84 -20.41
CA ILE A 31 -0.94 -6.67 -20.25
C ILE A 31 -1.46 -6.41 -21.65
N GLY A 32 -2.52 -7.13 -22.03
CA GLY A 32 -3.22 -6.87 -23.28
C GLY A 32 -3.51 -5.37 -23.39
N THR A 33 -3.48 -4.84 -24.60
CA THR A 33 -3.83 -3.46 -24.90
C THR A 33 -5.21 -3.16 -24.28
N TYR A 34 -5.25 -2.36 -23.22
CA TYR A 34 -6.51 -1.92 -22.66
C TYR A 34 -7.29 -1.12 -23.69
N GLY A 35 -8.61 -1.29 -23.71
CA GLY A 35 -9.50 -0.39 -24.42
C GLY A 35 -9.52 1.00 -23.75
N SER A 36 -10.01 2.01 -24.45
CA SER A 36 -10.17 3.37 -23.95
C SER A 36 -10.92 3.42 -22.61
N LEU A 37 -11.93 2.57 -22.45
CA LEU A 37 -12.76 2.48 -21.25
C LEU A 37 -11.98 2.04 -19.99
N GLN A 38 -11.09 1.04 -20.11
CA GLN A 38 -10.26 0.61 -18.97
C GLN A 38 -9.21 1.68 -18.60
N ASN A 39 -8.63 2.34 -19.60
CA ASN A 39 -7.70 3.45 -19.35
C ASN A 39 -8.41 4.63 -18.66
N GLU A 40 -9.64 4.96 -19.07
CA GLU A 40 -10.45 5.97 -18.40
C GLU A 40 -10.76 5.56 -16.96
N LEU A 41 -11.13 4.30 -16.74
CA LEU A 41 -11.37 3.78 -15.39
C LEU A 41 -10.11 3.88 -14.50
N GLU A 42 -8.93 3.48 -15.02
CA GLU A 42 -7.66 3.59 -14.31
C GLU A 42 -7.40 5.03 -13.87
N ASP A 43 -7.54 5.97 -14.80
CA ASP A 43 -7.32 7.38 -14.57
C ASP A 43 -8.26 7.98 -13.51
N LEU A 44 -9.52 7.54 -13.48
CA LEU A 44 -10.50 7.96 -12.49
C LEU A 44 -10.30 7.27 -11.13
N VAL A 45 -9.91 5.99 -11.08
CA VAL A 45 -9.62 5.25 -9.85
C VAL A 45 -8.39 5.84 -9.14
N GLU A 46 -7.35 6.21 -9.88
CA GLU A 46 -6.14 6.80 -9.32
C GLU A 46 -6.34 8.24 -8.84
N THR A 47 -7.45 8.88 -9.19
CA THR A 47 -7.78 10.25 -8.75
C THR A 47 -8.66 10.21 -7.49
N PRO A 48 -8.15 10.64 -6.32
CA PRO A 48 -8.93 10.67 -5.08
C PRO A 48 -10.09 11.67 -5.14
N ALA A 49 -11.22 11.30 -4.53
CA ALA A 49 -12.42 12.15 -4.46
C ALA A 49 -13.24 11.86 -3.19
N VAL A 50 -12.65 12.09 -2.03
CA VAL A 50 -13.36 11.97 -0.75
C VAL A 50 -14.59 12.86 -0.75
N SER A 51 -15.72 12.38 -0.20
CA SER A 51 -17.00 13.12 -0.17
C SER A 51 -16.80 14.56 0.35
N GLY A 52 -17.16 15.55 -0.47
CA GLY A 52 -16.95 16.99 -0.23
C GLY A 52 -15.61 17.52 -0.75
N TYR A 53 -14.74 16.68 -1.31
CA TYR A 53 -13.41 17.03 -1.83
C TYR A 53 -13.20 16.52 -3.26
N GLU A 54 -14.26 16.34 -4.03
CA GLU A 54 -14.28 15.72 -5.36
C GLU A 54 -13.72 16.63 -6.47
N ASN A 55 -13.38 17.87 -6.18
CA ASN A 55 -13.02 18.89 -7.16
C ASN A 55 -11.92 18.46 -8.16
N GLN A 56 -10.93 17.69 -7.73
CA GLN A 56 -9.88 17.20 -8.62
C GLN A 56 -10.43 16.23 -9.66
N LEU A 57 -11.27 15.29 -9.25
CA LEU A 57 -11.92 14.34 -10.15
C LEU A 57 -12.95 15.02 -11.05
N ALA A 58 -13.74 15.93 -10.49
CA ALA A 58 -14.69 16.74 -11.26
C ALA A 58 -14.00 17.57 -12.35
N ASP A 59 -12.86 18.22 -12.04
CA ASP A 59 -12.06 18.97 -13.02
C ASP A 59 -11.48 18.07 -14.12
N LYS A 60 -11.09 16.85 -13.78
CA LYS A 60 -10.60 15.86 -14.73
C LYS A 60 -11.71 15.45 -15.70
N ILE A 61 -12.88 15.05 -15.20
CA ILE A 61 -14.06 14.71 -15.99
C ILE A 61 -14.47 15.90 -16.89
N ARG A 62 -14.52 17.10 -16.33
CA ARG A 62 -14.81 18.33 -17.09
C ARG A 62 -13.81 18.55 -18.23
N THR A 63 -12.53 18.25 -17.99
CA THR A 63 -11.46 18.39 -18.99
C THR A 63 -11.60 17.35 -20.11
N SER A 64 -11.87 16.09 -19.77
CA SER A 64 -12.13 15.02 -20.75
C SER A 64 -13.32 15.35 -21.65
N LEU A 65 -14.36 15.97 -21.09
CA LEU A 65 -15.61 16.31 -21.79
C LEU A 65 -15.68 17.75 -22.35
N LYS A 66 -14.57 18.49 -22.38
CA LYS A 66 -14.53 19.93 -22.76
C LYS A 66 -15.22 20.26 -24.07
N ASN A 67 -15.22 19.36 -25.04
CA ASN A 67 -15.85 19.55 -26.38
C ASN A 67 -17.39 19.55 -26.30
N LEU A 68 -17.99 19.06 -25.21
CA LEU A 68 -19.42 19.04 -24.94
C LEU A 68 -19.85 20.19 -24.03
N HIS A 69 -18.93 21.09 -23.71
CA HIS A 69 -19.17 22.29 -22.88
C HIS A 69 -19.82 21.99 -21.52
N PRO A 70 -19.22 21.10 -20.69
CA PRO A 70 -19.77 20.77 -19.39
C PRO A 70 -19.90 22.02 -18.49
N VAL A 71 -20.98 22.08 -17.73
CA VAL A 71 -21.20 23.09 -16.69
C VAL A 71 -20.93 22.48 -15.34
N THR A 72 -20.25 23.21 -14.46
CA THR A 72 -20.09 22.82 -13.04
C THR A 72 -20.99 23.75 -12.22
N ASP A 73 -21.85 23.17 -11.40
CA ASP A 73 -22.66 23.92 -10.47
C ASP A 73 -21.90 24.36 -9.22
N ASN A 74 -22.53 25.08 -8.31
CA ASN A 74 -21.86 25.57 -7.09
C ASN A 74 -21.73 24.50 -5.97
N LEU A 75 -22.24 23.28 -6.16
CA LEU A 75 -21.97 22.14 -5.30
C LEU A 75 -20.73 21.36 -5.78
N GLY A 76 -20.47 21.40 -7.09
CA GLY A 76 -19.39 20.69 -7.75
C GLY A 76 -19.85 19.64 -8.75
N ASP A 77 -21.16 19.46 -8.96
CA ASP A 77 -21.71 18.52 -9.96
C ASP A 77 -21.27 18.93 -11.36
N VAL A 78 -20.77 17.99 -12.16
CA VAL A 78 -20.41 18.22 -13.57
C VAL A 78 -21.56 17.76 -14.45
N ILE A 79 -22.09 18.66 -15.26
CA ILE A 79 -23.33 18.47 -16.04
C ILE A 79 -23.06 18.71 -17.51
N VAL A 80 -23.41 17.75 -18.36
CA VAL A 80 -23.40 17.84 -19.81
C VAL A 80 -24.84 17.75 -20.31
N THR A 81 -25.28 18.72 -21.12
CA THR A 81 -26.61 18.70 -21.75
C THR A 81 -26.48 18.78 -23.26
N ILE A 82 -27.10 17.83 -23.97
CA ILE A 82 -27.04 17.66 -25.41
C ILE A 82 -28.47 17.66 -25.98
N GLY A 83 -28.70 18.37 -27.08
CA GLY A 83 -29.99 18.43 -27.74
C GLY A 83 -31.00 19.34 -27.02
N SER A 84 -32.26 19.23 -27.38
CA SER A 84 -33.36 20.01 -26.79
C SER A 84 -34.72 19.37 -27.10
N GLY A 85 -35.72 19.63 -26.23
CA GLY A 85 -37.08 19.10 -26.36
C GLY A 85 -37.26 17.71 -25.73
N ALA A 86 -38.43 17.12 -25.96
CA ALA A 86 -38.81 15.82 -25.40
C ALA A 86 -38.40 14.65 -26.32
N PRO A 87 -38.13 13.45 -25.77
CA PRO A 87 -38.07 13.18 -24.34
C PRO A 87 -36.79 13.76 -23.71
N HIS A 88 -36.86 14.15 -22.43
CA HIS A 88 -35.70 14.53 -21.65
C HIS A 88 -35.21 13.30 -20.85
N ARG A 89 -34.04 12.79 -21.21
CA ARG A 89 -33.35 11.67 -20.56
C ARG A 89 -32.28 12.22 -19.65
N LEU A 90 -32.30 11.77 -18.40
CA LEU A 90 -31.31 12.12 -17.40
C LEU A 90 -30.54 10.84 -17.04
N ILE A 91 -29.21 10.89 -17.16
CA ILE A 91 -28.29 9.84 -16.67
C ILE A 91 -27.42 10.44 -15.58
N VAL A 92 -27.35 9.80 -14.44
CA VAL A 92 -26.62 10.29 -13.26
C VAL A 92 -25.67 9.23 -12.75
N THR A 93 -24.45 9.63 -12.40
CA THR A 93 -23.47 8.78 -11.71
C THR A 93 -22.81 9.54 -10.58
N PRO A 94 -22.60 8.92 -9.38
CA PRO A 94 -21.81 9.52 -8.32
C PRO A 94 -20.32 9.47 -8.64
N ILE A 95 -19.54 10.39 -8.03
CA ILE A 95 -18.08 10.41 -8.18
C ILE A 95 -17.33 10.47 -6.86
N ASP A 96 -18.01 10.55 -5.71
CA ASP A 96 -17.38 10.58 -4.40
C ASP A 96 -17.09 9.19 -3.84
N GLU A 97 -16.19 9.18 -2.87
CA GLU A 97 -15.73 7.98 -2.17
C GLU A 97 -15.59 8.23 -0.66
N PRO A 98 -15.52 7.15 0.17
CA PRO A 98 -15.22 7.31 1.58
C PRO A 98 -13.73 7.62 1.79
N GLY A 99 -13.43 8.31 2.90
CA GLY A 99 -12.07 8.63 3.32
C GLY A 99 -12.05 9.28 4.69
N PHE A 100 -10.97 9.99 4.97
CA PHE A 100 -10.83 10.75 6.21
C PHE A 100 -10.46 12.21 5.92
N VAL A 101 -10.64 13.04 6.93
CA VAL A 101 -10.07 14.39 7.01
C VAL A 101 -9.31 14.55 8.33
N VAL A 102 -8.32 15.43 8.32
CA VAL A 102 -7.63 15.84 9.56
C VAL A 102 -8.64 16.51 10.48
N SER A 103 -8.82 15.98 11.69
CA SER A 103 -9.70 16.59 12.72
C SER A 103 -8.93 17.41 13.71
N GLU A 104 -7.70 17.01 14.05
CA GLU A 104 -6.84 17.66 15.03
C GLU A 104 -5.37 17.40 14.69
N ILE A 105 -4.50 18.33 15.04
CA ILE A 105 -3.05 18.17 15.02
C ILE A 105 -2.57 18.09 16.47
N THR A 106 -1.94 17.00 16.85
CA THR A 106 -1.47 16.81 18.22
C THR A 106 -0.18 17.60 18.51
N PRO A 107 0.12 17.96 19.77
CA PRO A 107 1.33 18.71 20.10
C PRO A 107 2.64 18.02 19.70
N ASP A 108 2.65 16.70 19.63
CA ASP A 108 3.77 15.84 19.22
C ASP A 108 3.80 15.55 17.71
N GLY A 109 2.92 16.18 16.92
CA GLY A 109 2.99 16.21 15.47
C GLY A 109 2.26 15.08 14.75
N TYR A 110 1.40 14.32 15.43
CA TYR A 110 0.48 13.38 14.77
C TYR A 110 -0.81 14.08 14.34
N LEU A 111 -1.50 13.46 13.39
CA LEU A 111 -2.82 13.92 12.94
C LEU A 111 -3.89 12.95 13.47
N ARG A 112 -4.91 13.47 14.11
CA ARG A 112 -6.15 12.76 14.38
C ARG A 112 -7.09 12.94 13.20
N VAL A 113 -8.00 12.02 13.00
CA VAL A 113 -8.83 11.97 11.80
C VAL A 113 -10.32 11.91 12.11
N GLN A 114 -11.12 12.40 11.18
CA GLN A 114 -12.56 12.20 11.14
C GLN A 114 -12.93 11.50 9.85
N ARG A 115 -13.77 10.46 9.93
CA ARG A 115 -14.25 9.72 8.77
C ARG A 115 -15.28 10.51 7.97
N LEU A 116 -15.21 10.41 6.65
CA LEU A 116 -16.23 10.89 5.71
C LEU A 116 -16.71 9.75 4.79
N PRO A 117 -18.05 9.49 4.72
CA PRO A 117 -19.09 10.07 5.58
C PRO A 117 -18.94 9.61 7.03
N GLN A 118 -19.51 10.36 7.96
CA GLN A 118 -19.44 10.04 9.40
C GLN A 118 -20.19 8.75 9.76
N GLY A 119 -21.25 8.43 9.02
CA GLY A 119 -22.04 7.20 9.18
C GLY A 119 -22.08 6.36 7.90
N GLY A 120 -22.69 5.16 8.00
CA GLY A 120 -22.94 4.30 6.84
C GLY A 120 -21.77 3.43 6.37
N LEU A 121 -20.61 3.51 7.03
CA LEU A 121 -19.47 2.64 6.78
C LEU A 121 -19.25 1.67 7.94
N PRO A 122 -18.92 0.41 7.68
CA PRO A 122 -18.63 -0.53 8.75
C PRO A 122 -17.34 -0.15 9.46
N PRO A 123 -17.17 -0.46 10.76
CA PRO A 123 -15.94 -0.17 11.51
C PRO A 123 -14.68 -0.83 10.93
N ILE A 124 -14.81 -1.94 10.21
CA ILE A 124 -13.70 -2.55 9.48
C ILE A 124 -13.07 -1.59 8.48
N PHE A 125 -13.81 -0.61 7.97
CA PHE A 125 -13.25 0.45 7.13
C PHE A 125 -12.08 1.16 7.82
N ASN A 126 -12.22 1.45 9.12
CA ASN A 126 -11.13 2.05 9.90
C ASN A 126 -9.93 1.10 10.03
N GLU A 127 -10.18 -0.19 10.24
CA GLU A 127 -9.13 -1.21 10.39
C GLU A 127 -8.31 -1.38 9.11
N MET A 128 -8.94 -1.25 7.92
CA MET A 128 -8.23 -1.32 6.63
C MET A 128 -7.18 -0.22 6.44
N TYR A 129 -7.25 0.85 7.21
CA TYR A 129 -6.24 1.91 7.18
C TYR A 129 -5.10 1.69 8.19
N SER A 130 -5.27 0.80 9.18
CA SER A 130 -4.25 0.55 10.20
C SER A 130 -2.94 0.09 9.58
N ALA A 131 -1.84 0.74 9.96
CA ALA A 131 -0.50 0.47 9.45
C ALA A 131 -0.36 0.58 7.91
N GLN A 132 -1.21 1.41 7.27
CA GLN A 132 -1.17 1.63 5.82
C GLN A 132 -0.54 2.98 5.47
N PRO A 133 0.15 3.06 4.32
CA PRO A 133 0.57 4.34 3.77
C PRO A 133 -0.65 5.13 3.28
N VAL A 134 -0.66 6.41 3.62
CA VAL A 134 -1.72 7.35 3.24
C VAL A 134 -1.14 8.62 2.63
N GLN A 135 -2.00 9.41 2.00
CA GLN A 135 -1.67 10.71 1.45
C GLN A 135 -2.64 11.77 1.95
N ILE A 136 -2.13 12.94 2.31
CA ILE A 136 -2.88 14.10 2.77
C ILE A 136 -2.80 15.18 1.69
N ARG A 137 -3.93 15.70 1.23
CA ARG A 137 -3.97 16.77 0.24
C ARG A 137 -4.07 18.12 0.94
N ILE A 138 -2.99 18.89 0.90
CA ILE A 138 -2.96 20.23 1.50
C ILE A 138 -3.57 21.29 0.58
N ALA A 139 -3.88 22.46 1.13
CA ALA A 139 -4.56 23.56 0.43
C ALA A 139 -3.85 24.01 -0.87
N SER A 140 -2.54 23.87 -0.99
CA SER A 140 -1.79 24.15 -2.21
C SER A 140 -2.02 23.14 -3.35
N GLY A 141 -2.79 22.08 -3.10
CA GLY A 141 -3.01 20.96 -4.01
C GLY A 141 -1.92 19.90 -4.04
N LYS A 142 -0.86 20.07 -3.23
CA LYS A 142 0.18 19.05 -3.07
C LYS A 142 -0.29 17.92 -2.18
N TRP A 143 0.30 16.76 -2.38
CA TRP A 143 0.12 15.59 -1.54
C TRP A 143 1.30 15.45 -0.58
N ILE A 144 1.01 15.15 0.68
CA ILE A 144 1.98 14.81 1.73
C ILE A 144 1.80 13.33 2.07
N ASP A 145 2.86 12.57 1.99
CA ASP A 145 2.84 11.16 2.40
C ASP A 145 2.79 11.02 3.92
N GLY A 146 2.07 10.02 4.38
CA GLY A 146 1.95 9.69 5.79
C GLY A 146 1.68 8.20 6.00
N VAL A 147 1.60 7.80 7.25
CA VAL A 147 1.34 6.43 7.69
C VAL A 147 0.29 6.45 8.79
N VAL A 148 -0.70 5.58 8.70
CA VAL A 148 -1.60 5.34 9.83
C VAL A 148 -0.86 4.50 10.87
N ALA A 149 -0.79 4.97 12.10
CA ALA A 149 -0.11 4.29 13.20
C ALA A 149 -0.67 2.88 13.41
N GLY A 150 0.21 1.90 13.50
CA GLY A 150 -0.09 0.50 13.78
C GLY A 150 0.55 0.03 15.09
N LEU A 151 0.02 -1.05 15.67
CA LEU A 151 0.61 -1.68 16.85
C LEU A 151 1.75 -2.61 16.42
N SER A 152 2.90 -2.49 17.07
CA SER A 152 4.02 -3.41 16.81
C SER A 152 3.73 -4.80 17.37
N VAL A 153 3.93 -5.84 16.57
CA VAL A 153 3.64 -7.23 16.94
C VAL A 153 4.47 -7.68 18.14
N HIS A 154 5.75 -7.36 18.15
CA HIS A 154 6.69 -7.75 19.20
C HIS A 154 6.36 -7.18 20.60
N LEU A 155 5.54 -6.13 20.66
CA LEU A 155 5.11 -5.52 21.93
C LEU A 155 3.79 -6.12 22.46
N GLN A 156 3.20 -7.10 21.77
CA GLN A 156 1.94 -7.73 22.21
C GLN A 156 2.01 -8.32 23.63
N PRO A 157 3.06 -9.04 24.04
CA PRO A 157 3.11 -9.64 25.38
C PRO A 157 3.00 -8.63 26.52
N GLY A 158 3.35 -7.36 26.27
CA GLY A 158 3.29 -6.30 27.25
C GLY A 158 1.95 -5.56 27.34
N ARG A 159 1.03 -5.83 26.43
CA ARG A 159 -0.26 -5.10 26.35
C ARG A 159 -1.34 -5.83 27.13
N SER A 160 -1.92 -5.17 28.12
CA SER A 160 -3.09 -5.68 28.86
C SER A 160 -4.42 -5.31 28.20
N ASN A 161 -4.46 -4.21 27.45
CA ASN A 161 -5.66 -3.71 26.79
C ASN A 161 -5.27 -2.87 25.56
N PRO A 162 -4.99 -3.52 24.41
CA PRO A 162 -4.57 -2.80 23.20
C PRO A 162 -5.70 -1.91 22.67
N PRO A 163 -5.40 -0.73 22.13
CA PRO A 163 -6.36 0.10 21.42
C PRO A 163 -6.88 -0.67 20.19
N LYS A 164 -8.19 -0.52 19.89
CA LYS A 164 -8.81 -1.15 18.73
C LYS A 164 -8.66 -0.24 17.52
N ALA A 165 -8.15 -0.76 16.41
CA ALA A 165 -8.04 -0.03 15.15
C ALA A 165 -9.41 0.35 14.55
N SER A 166 -10.48 -0.38 14.89
CA SER A 166 -11.85 -0.05 14.49
C SER A 166 -12.40 1.24 15.14
N ASP A 167 -11.82 1.67 16.27
CA ASP A 167 -12.21 2.88 16.96
C ASP A 167 -11.48 4.09 16.39
N ILE A 168 -12.23 5.06 15.89
CA ILE A 168 -11.69 6.30 15.28
C ILE A 168 -10.77 7.08 16.25
N GLU A 169 -11.01 6.96 17.56
CA GLU A 169 -10.18 7.60 18.58
C GLU A 169 -8.75 7.03 18.63
N ASN A 170 -8.51 5.88 18.05
CA ASN A 170 -7.21 5.23 18.02
C ASN A 170 -6.49 5.40 16.68
N ILE A 171 -7.06 6.15 15.74
CA ILE A 171 -6.44 6.40 14.44
C ILE A 171 -5.60 7.68 14.52
N TYR A 172 -4.30 7.52 14.29
CA TYR A 172 -3.33 8.61 14.18
C TYR A 172 -2.57 8.49 12.86
N VAL A 173 -2.31 9.61 12.19
CA VAL A 173 -1.46 9.64 11.01
C VAL A 173 -0.13 10.28 11.34
N ASP A 174 0.94 9.56 11.06
CA ASP A 174 2.33 9.98 11.19
C ASP A 174 2.82 10.50 9.84
N ILE A 175 3.17 11.77 9.75
CA ILE A 175 3.78 12.38 8.55
C ILE A 175 5.28 12.65 8.74
N GLY A 176 5.87 12.14 9.83
CA GLY A 176 7.26 12.35 10.19
C GLY A 176 7.52 13.65 10.94
N ALA A 177 6.49 14.37 11.38
CA ALA A 177 6.64 15.56 12.22
C ALA A 177 6.92 15.19 13.69
N SER A 178 7.56 16.09 14.43
CA SER A 178 7.80 15.95 15.88
C SER A 178 7.06 17.01 16.69
N SER A 179 6.29 17.86 16.04
CA SER A 179 5.52 18.93 16.70
C SER A 179 4.42 19.44 15.78
N GLU A 180 3.37 20.02 16.37
CA GLU A 180 2.34 20.76 15.63
C GLU A 180 2.94 21.83 14.72
N ALA A 181 3.98 22.53 15.16
CA ALA A 181 4.63 23.56 14.35
C ALA A 181 5.26 23.02 13.06
N GLU A 182 5.84 21.83 13.11
CA GLU A 182 6.38 21.16 11.92
C GLU A 182 5.27 20.71 10.96
N VAL A 183 4.15 20.19 11.46
CA VAL A 183 2.97 19.85 10.68
C VAL A 183 2.43 21.06 9.93
N ARG A 184 2.20 22.17 10.64
CA ARG A 184 1.70 23.42 10.04
C ARG A 184 2.69 24.01 9.04
N LYS A 185 3.98 23.91 9.28
CA LYS A 185 5.03 24.32 8.34
C LYS A 185 4.99 23.49 7.06
N ALA A 186 4.62 22.22 7.12
CA ALA A 186 4.38 21.38 5.95
C ALA A 186 3.13 21.77 5.16
N GLY A 187 2.26 22.61 5.74
CA GLY A 187 1.03 23.11 5.14
C GLY A 187 -0.18 22.22 5.40
N VAL A 188 -0.08 21.29 6.35
CA VAL A 188 -1.22 20.46 6.75
C VAL A 188 -2.06 21.21 7.79
N ASP A 189 -3.35 21.28 7.53
CA ASP A 189 -4.34 21.94 8.39
C ASP A 189 -5.54 21.00 8.69
N PRO A 190 -6.30 21.26 9.74
CA PRO A 190 -7.59 20.60 9.95
C PRO A 190 -8.48 20.72 8.71
N LEU A 191 -9.22 19.64 8.41
CA LEU A 191 -10.07 19.41 7.26
C LEU A 191 -9.32 19.02 5.96
N ASP A 192 -8.01 18.97 5.94
CA ASP A 192 -7.29 18.40 4.78
C ASP A 192 -7.69 16.92 4.59
N PRO A 193 -8.09 16.49 3.37
CA PRO A 193 -8.53 15.14 3.13
C PRO A 193 -7.36 14.15 3.12
N ILE A 194 -7.64 12.95 3.64
CA ILE A 194 -6.68 11.85 3.76
C ILE A 194 -7.24 10.63 3.02
N VAL A 195 -6.43 10.06 2.16
CA VAL A 195 -6.76 8.85 1.39
C VAL A 195 -5.70 7.79 1.55
N ILE A 196 -6.10 6.52 1.43
CA ILE A 196 -5.14 5.42 1.33
C ILE A 196 -4.37 5.53 0.01
N ASN A 197 -3.15 5.05 -0.01
CA ASN A 197 -2.37 4.99 -1.23
C ASN A 197 -3.07 4.11 -2.27
N ARG A 198 -3.20 4.59 -3.51
CA ARG A 198 -4.04 4.00 -4.56
C ARG A 198 -3.21 3.29 -5.62
N ARG A 199 -3.78 2.23 -6.13
CA ARG A 199 -3.27 1.49 -7.27
C ARG A 199 -4.42 0.75 -7.93
N LEU A 200 -4.50 0.80 -9.26
CA LEU A 200 -5.29 -0.16 -10.01
C LEU A 200 -4.48 -1.42 -10.24
N MET A 201 -5.11 -2.57 -10.09
CA MET A 201 -4.51 -3.89 -10.27
C MET A 201 -5.27 -4.64 -11.34
N ASN A 202 -4.53 -5.45 -12.09
CA ASN A 202 -5.08 -6.37 -13.08
C ASN A 202 -4.93 -7.79 -12.58
N LEU A 203 -6.05 -8.40 -12.32
CA LEU A 203 -6.13 -9.78 -11.89
C LEU A 203 -6.39 -10.70 -13.10
N ALA A 204 -6.23 -12.00 -12.91
CA ALA A 204 -6.60 -12.98 -13.92
C ALA A 204 -8.09 -12.92 -14.24
N ASP A 205 -8.49 -13.56 -15.37
CA ASP A 205 -9.88 -13.70 -15.79
C ASP A 205 -10.60 -12.35 -15.96
N GLU A 206 -9.89 -11.39 -16.59
CA GLU A 206 -10.41 -10.06 -16.95
C GLU A 206 -10.96 -9.25 -15.77
N LYS A 207 -10.42 -9.43 -14.57
CA LYS A 207 -10.81 -8.66 -13.38
C LYS A 207 -9.87 -7.49 -13.13
N MET A 208 -10.42 -6.41 -12.61
CA MET A 208 -9.69 -5.24 -12.15
C MET A 208 -10.06 -4.94 -10.70
N ALA A 209 -9.06 -4.58 -9.91
CA ALA A 209 -9.25 -4.21 -8.51
C ALA A 209 -8.56 -2.89 -8.18
N GLY A 210 -9.19 -2.11 -7.30
CA GLY A 210 -8.64 -0.84 -6.85
C GLY A 210 -9.52 -0.17 -5.81
N THR A 211 -8.96 0.82 -5.13
CA THR A 211 -9.70 1.57 -4.12
C THR A 211 -10.88 2.31 -4.76
N SER A 212 -12.06 2.04 -4.23
CA SER A 212 -13.33 2.68 -4.68
C SER A 212 -13.65 2.50 -6.18
N ILE A 213 -13.20 1.41 -6.80
CA ILE A 213 -13.50 1.12 -8.20
C ILE A 213 -15.03 1.04 -8.44
N GLY A 214 -15.79 0.57 -7.44
CA GLY A 214 -17.25 0.54 -7.47
C GLY A 214 -17.92 1.93 -7.48
N ASP A 215 -17.20 2.98 -7.12
CA ASP A 215 -17.66 4.38 -7.21
C ASP A 215 -17.14 5.08 -8.47
N ARG A 216 -16.43 4.37 -9.36
CA ARG A 216 -15.78 4.94 -10.57
C ARG A 216 -16.27 4.33 -11.87
N PHE A 217 -16.75 3.08 -11.89
CA PHE A 217 -17.14 2.40 -13.13
C PHE A 217 -18.23 3.16 -13.89
N GLY A 218 -19.21 3.75 -13.18
CA GLY A 218 -20.27 4.54 -13.80
C GLY A 218 -19.75 5.80 -14.46
N ALA A 219 -18.81 6.49 -13.79
CA ALA A 219 -18.18 7.68 -14.34
C ALA A 219 -17.33 7.34 -15.57
N ALA A 220 -16.55 6.26 -15.54
CA ALA A 220 -15.75 5.80 -16.67
C ALA A 220 -16.63 5.47 -17.88
N ALA A 221 -17.69 4.69 -17.68
CA ALA A 221 -18.63 4.36 -18.76
C ALA A 221 -19.32 5.58 -19.35
N LEU A 222 -19.68 6.58 -18.54
CA LEU A 222 -20.31 7.80 -19.03
C LEU A 222 -19.34 8.76 -19.71
N VAL A 223 -18.09 8.86 -19.28
CA VAL A 223 -17.05 9.63 -19.97
C VAL A 223 -16.76 9.02 -21.34
N GLU A 224 -16.60 7.70 -21.41
CA GLU A 224 -16.40 6.96 -22.67
C GLU A 224 -17.58 7.15 -23.61
N LEU A 225 -18.81 6.94 -23.14
CA LEU A 225 -20.05 7.15 -23.89
C LEU A 225 -20.10 8.56 -24.49
N LEU A 226 -19.87 9.60 -23.68
CA LEU A 226 -19.91 10.99 -24.11
C LEU A 226 -18.77 11.38 -25.04
N GLY A 227 -17.62 10.71 -24.94
CA GLY A 227 -16.48 10.87 -25.85
C GLY A 227 -16.81 10.48 -27.29
N HIS A 228 -17.78 9.58 -27.49
CA HIS A 228 -18.18 9.04 -28.79
C HIS A 228 -19.57 9.50 -29.25
N VAL A 229 -20.33 10.23 -28.42
CA VAL A 229 -21.68 10.71 -28.78
C VAL A 229 -21.60 11.73 -29.90
N ASP A 230 -22.47 11.58 -30.92
CA ASP A 230 -22.70 12.60 -31.92
C ASP A 230 -23.89 13.46 -31.47
N PRO A 231 -23.67 14.72 -31.04
CA PRO A 231 -24.74 15.57 -30.54
C PRO A 231 -25.89 15.77 -31.54
N ALA A 232 -25.61 15.75 -32.85
CA ALA A 232 -26.63 15.94 -33.90
C ALA A 232 -27.61 14.75 -34.02
N LYS A 233 -27.25 13.58 -33.45
CA LYS A 233 -28.10 12.39 -33.49
C LYS A 233 -28.94 12.18 -32.25
N ILE A 234 -28.75 12.96 -31.20
CA ILE A 234 -29.56 12.92 -30.01
C ILE A 234 -30.94 13.50 -30.27
N LYS A 235 -31.98 12.68 -30.10
CA LYS A 235 -33.37 13.11 -30.20
C LYS A 235 -33.88 13.50 -28.80
N GLY A 236 -34.46 14.69 -28.68
CA GLY A 236 -34.87 15.28 -27.41
C GLY A 236 -33.67 15.84 -26.64
N THR A 237 -33.76 15.85 -25.34
CA THR A 237 -32.70 16.34 -24.43
C THR A 237 -32.04 15.15 -23.74
N LEU A 238 -30.69 15.10 -23.75
CA LEU A 238 -29.90 14.21 -22.92
C LEU A 238 -29.13 15.07 -21.93
N THR A 239 -29.35 14.86 -20.64
CA THR A 239 -28.53 15.43 -19.57
C THR A 239 -27.77 14.28 -18.89
N VAL A 240 -26.46 14.41 -18.81
CA VAL A 240 -25.60 13.49 -18.04
C VAL A 240 -24.96 14.28 -16.91
N ALA A 241 -25.12 13.80 -15.68
CA ALA A 241 -24.62 14.46 -14.48
C ALA A 241 -23.70 13.53 -13.68
N PHE A 242 -22.48 14.01 -13.40
CA PHE A 242 -21.52 13.41 -12.48
C PHE A 242 -21.67 14.12 -11.15
N VAL A 243 -22.29 13.44 -10.18
CA VAL A 243 -22.76 14.07 -8.95
C VAL A 243 -21.82 13.83 -7.79
N VAL A 244 -21.62 14.86 -6.98
CA VAL A 244 -20.79 14.86 -5.77
C VAL A 244 -21.61 14.51 -4.53
N GLN A 245 -20.92 14.15 -3.43
CA GLN A 245 -21.51 13.98 -2.10
C GLN A 245 -22.69 12.96 -2.06
N GLN A 246 -22.62 11.92 -2.88
CA GLN A 246 -23.61 10.83 -2.86
C GLN A 246 -23.64 10.13 -1.51
N ARG A 247 -22.46 9.87 -0.93
CA ARG A 247 -22.33 9.17 0.36
C ARG A 247 -22.72 10.03 1.57
N THR A 248 -22.89 11.33 1.39
CA THR A 248 -23.37 12.28 2.42
C THR A 248 -24.79 12.74 2.18
N GLY A 249 -25.71 11.78 1.93
CA GLY A 249 -27.14 12.05 1.77
C GLY A 249 -27.54 12.38 0.33
N ALA A 250 -26.80 11.90 -0.66
CA ALA A 250 -27.08 12.05 -2.10
C ALA A 250 -27.32 13.53 -2.54
N ARG A 251 -26.51 14.45 -2.01
CA ARG A 251 -26.76 15.91 -2.18
C ARG A 251 -26.75 16.34 -3.64
N GLY A 252 -25.75 15.90 -4.43
CA GLY A 252 -25.69 16.21 -5.85
C GLY A 252 -26.89 15.66 -6.62
N LEU A 253 -27.27 14.38 -6.39
CA LEU A 253 -28.44 13.77 -7.01
C LEU A 253 -29.73 14.51 -6.63
N GLN A 254 -29.94 14.85 -5.37
CA GLN A 254 -31.13 15.62 -4.92
C GLN A 254 -31.21 16.95 -5.64
N ARG A 255 -30.08 17.62 -5.81
CA ARG A 255 -29.97 18.89 -6.50
C ARG A 255 -30.34 18.77 -7.98
N ILE A 256 -29.76 17.80 -8.68
CA ILE A 256 -30.07 17.56 -10.09
C ILE A 256 -31.56 17.22 -10.27
N LEU A 257 -32.14 16.37 -9.44
CA LEU A 257 -33.55 16.04 -9.49
C LEU A 257 -34.47 17.22 -9.20
N THR A 258 -34.04 18.19 -8.38
CA THR A 258 -34.79 19.40 -8.08
C THR A 258 -34.75 20.41 -9.25
N GLN A 259 -33.62 20.47 -9.97
CA GLN A 259 -33.39 21.45 -11.01
C GLN A 259 -33.74 20.94 -12.41
N THR A 260 -33.85 19.62 -12.61
CA THR A 260 -34.04 19.01 -13.92
C THR A 260 -35.36 18.23 -13.96
N GLN A 261 -36.28 18.71 -14.80
CA GLN A 261 -37.47 17.92 -15.11
C GLN A 261 -37.15 16.95 -16.25
N ALA A 262 -37.06 15.66 -15.92
CA ALA A 262 -36.77 14.58 -16.86
C ALA A 262 -37.98 13.66 -17.04
N ASP A 263 -38.12 13.08 -18.22
CA ASP A 263 -39.10 12.03 -18.50
C ASP A 263 -38.60 10.65 -18.07
N GLU A 264 -37.26 10.44 -18.14
CA GLU A 264 -36.58 9.22 -17.85
C GLU A 264 -35.30 9.49 -17.03
N LEU A 265 -35.02 8.64 -16.03
CA LEU A 265 -33.80 8.67 -15.25
C LEU A 265 -33.13 7.29 -15.27
N ILE A 266 -31.86 7.25 -15.62
CA ILE A 266 -30.96 6.14 -15.32
C ILE A 266 -29.91 6.62 -14.31
N TYR A 267 -29.91 6.01 -13.14
CA TYR A 267 -28.86 6.18 -12.17
C TYR A 267 -27.86 5.03 -12.34
N VAL A 268 -26.60 5.36 -12.65
CA VAL A 268 -25.50 4.40 -12.84
C VAL A 268 -24.58 4.45 -11.64
N GLY A 269 -24.52 3.40 -10.86
CA GLY A 269 -23.67 3.39 -9.68
C GLY A 269 -23.77 2.08 -8.90
N ARG A 270 -23.01 1.99 -7.84
CA ARG A 270 -22.99 0.84 -6.94
C ARG A 270 -24.39 0.48 -6.43
N LEU A 271 -24.73 -0.82 -6.42
CA LEU A 271 -25.90 -1.31 -5.71
C LEU A 271 -25.60 -1.30 -4.20
N LEU A 272 -26.38 -0.53 -3.45
CA LEU A 272 -26.30 -0.53 -2.00
C LEU A 272 -27.19 -1.67 -1.44
N PRO A 273 -26.75 -2.39 -0.40
CA PRO A 273 -27.59 -3.40 0.24
C PRO A 273 -28.87 -2.78 0.78
N GLY A 274 -30.01 -3.41 0.51
CA GLY A 274 -31.31 -2.97 0.99
C GLY A 274 -31.59 -3.36 2.45
N GLY A 275 -32.14 -2.44 3.23
CA GLY A 275 -32.60 -2.69 4.60
C GLY A 275 -31.96 -1.76 5.63
N PRO A 276 -32.52 -1.67 6.86
CA PRO A 276 -31.85 -1.01 7.97
C PRO A 276 -30.55 -1.79 8.22
N ILE A 277 -29.44 -1.16 8.01
CA ILE A 277 -28.11 -1.71 8.20
C ILE A 277 -27.96 -2.06 9.69
N PRO A 278 -28.01 -3.32 10.10
CA PRO A 278 -27.26 -3.72 11.26
C PRO A 278 -25.82 -3.49 10.83
N GLU A 279 -25.09 -2.69 11.54
CA GLU A 279 -23.86 -1.99 11.12
C GLU A 279 -22.78 -2.82 10.43
N MET A 280 -22.99 -4.12 10.15
CA MET A 280 -21.96 -5.06 9.69
C MET A 280 -22.35 -6.25 8.82
N GLU A 281 -23.62 -6.58 8.69
CA GLU A 281 -23.99 -7.71 7.81
C GLU A 281 -23.82 -7.41 6.32
N THR A 282 -23.50 -6.18 5.99
CA THR A 282 -23.50 -5.67 4.62
C THR A 282 -22.30 -6.09 3.77
N LEU A 283 -21.18 -6.44 4.37
CA LEU A 283 -20.05 -7.02 3.60
C LEU A 283 -20.33 -8.45 3.12
N HIS A 284 -21.37 -9.11 3.68
CA HIS A 284 -21.65 -10.52 3.41
C HIS A 284 -23.08 -10.82 2.94
N ARG A 285 -24.01 -9.85 2.87
CA ARG A 285 -25.43 -10.09 2.60
C ARG A 285 -26.03 -9.49 1.33
N ALA A 286 -25.31 -8.74 0.53
CA ALA A 286 -25.76 -8.59 -0.86
C ALA A 286 -25.83 -10.00 -1.46
N PRO A 287 -26.90 -10.40 -2.16
CA PRO A 287 -26.86 -11.64 -2.90
C PRO A 287 -25.61 -11.56 -3.77
N ARG A 288 -24.62 -12.41 -3.45
CA ARG A 288 -23.32 -12.41 -4.11
C ARG A 288 -23.56 -12.75 -5.57
N ARG A 289 -23.68 -11.73 -6.41
CA ARG A 289 -23.39 -11.91 -7.80
C ARG A 289 -21.91 -11.68 -7.94
N GLU A 290 -21.24 -12.77 -8.23
CA GLU A 290 -19.84 -12.68 -8.62
C GLU A 290 -19.73 -11.79 -9.87
N PRO A 291 -18.69 -10.95 -9.98
CA PRO A 291 -18.35 -10.25 -11.21
C PRO A 291 -18.32 -11.22 -12.41
N GLY A 292 -18.72 -10.76 -13.59
CA GLY A 292 -18.88 -11.58 -14.81
C GLY A 292 -20.35 -11.95 -15.11
N GLY A 293 -21.29 -11.32 -14.40
CA GLY A 293 -22.74 -11.49 -14.59
C GLY A 293 -23.43 -10.49 -15.50
N GLY A 294 -22.68 -9.56 -16.07
CA GLY A 294 -23.20 -8.49 -16.95
C GLY A 294 -23.83 -7.34 -16.17
N VAL A 295 -24.68 -6.57 -16.85
CA VAL A 295 -25.37 -5.40 -16.30
C VAL A 295 -26.44 -5.85 -15.30
N LEU A 296 -26.50 -5.17 -14.16
CA LEU A 296 -27.50 -5.37 -13.12
C LEU A 296 -28.51 -4.22 -13.11
N VAL A 297 -29.80 -4.54 -12.97
CA VAL A 297 -30.83 -3.54 -12.65
C VAL A 297 -31.30 -3.75 -11.22
N GLY A 298 -31.21 -2.69 -10.42
CA GLY A 298 -31.71 -2.67 -9.06
C GLY A 298 -33.25 -2.66 -9.04
N VAL A 299 -33.85 -3.53 -8.22
CA VAL A 299 -35.31 -3.65 -8.07
C VAL A 299 -35.68 -3.55 -6.60
N PRO A 300 -36.66 -2.68 -6.20
CA PRO A 300 -37.14 -2.63 -4.83
C PRO A 300 -37.74 -3.97 -4.37
N GLN A 301 -37.48 -4.35 -3.13
CA GLN A 301 -37.94 -5.64 -2.54
C GLN A 301 -39.44 -5.71 -2.21
N THR A 302 -40.35 -5.22 -3.05
CA THR A 302 -41.76 -5.15 -2.62
C THR A 302 -42.65 -6.30 -3.06
N ASP A 303 -42.51 -6.83 -4.27
CA ASP A 303 -43.37 -7.92 -4.76
C ASP A 303 -42.75 -8.85 -5.81
N GLY A 304 -41.46 -8.66 -6.10
CA GLY A 304 -40.73 -9.48 -7.07
C GLY A 304 -41.02 -9.15 -8.54
N SER A 305 -41.85 -8.14 -8.82
CA SER A 305 -42.11 -7.66 -10.19
C SER A 305 -41.07 -6.63 -10.62
N LEU A 306 -40.67 -6.69 -11.89
CA LEU A 306 -39.85 -5.65 -12.50
C LEU A 306 -40.71 -4.42 -12.79
N PRO A 307 -40.34 -3.22 -12.34
CA PRO A 307 -40.97 -2.00 -12.82
C PRO A 307 -41.01 -1.95 -14.36
N GLU A 308 -42.04 -1.35 -14.94
CA GLU A 308 -42.23 -1.35 -16.39
C GLU A 308 -41.01 -0.83 -17.15
N PHE A 309 -40.39 0.23 -16.67
CA PHE A 309 -39.19 0.80 -17.31
C PHE A 309 -37.99 -0.16 -17.22
N ALA A 310 -37.77 -0.81 -16.09
CA ALA A 310 -36.73 -1.83 -15.93
C ALA A 310 -36.97 -3.03 -16.86
N ALA A 311 -38.23 -3.43 -17.07
CA ALA A 311 -38.58 -4.48 -18.02
C ALA A 311 -38.28 -4.05 -19.47
N GLN A 312 -38.55 -2.81 -19.84
CA GLN A 312 -38.17 -2.24 -21.15
C GLN A 312 -36.65 -2.24 -21.35
N LEU A 313 -35.88 -1.86 -20.33
CA LEU A 313 -34.42 -1.89 -20.38
C LEU A 313 -33.87 -3.33 -20.51
N LYS A 314 -34.46 -4.29 -19.84
CA LYS A 314 -34.12 -5.70 -19.98
C LYS A 314 -34.40 -6.22 -21.41
N GLN A 315 -35.53 -5.82 -22.00
CA GLN A 315 -35.86 -6.16 -23.40
C GLN A 315 -34.86 -5.54 -24.37
N LEU A 316 -34.45 -4.27 -24.13
CA LEU A 316 -33.42 -3.59 -24.91
C LEU A 316 -32.09 -4.34 -24.85
N ALA A 317 -31.63 -4.72 -23.65
CA ALA A 317 -30.41 -5.47 -23.45
C ALA A 317 -30.47 -6.83 -24.20
N GLY A 318 -31.59 -7.55 -24.09
CA GLY A 318 -31.79 -8.82 -24.81
C GLY A 318 -31.76 -8.67 -26.33
N ALA A 319 -32.36 -7.61 -26.88
CA ALA A 319 -32.33 -7.30 -28.31
C ALA A 319 -30.92 -7.03 -28.84
N ASN A 320 -30.04 -6.50 -27.99
CA ASN A 320 -28.63 -6.22 -28.29
C ASN A 320 -27.66 -7.32 -27.81
N LYS A 321 -28.19 -8.44 -27.28
CA LYS A 321 -27.40 -9.57 -26.76
C LYS A 321 -26.50 -9.22 -25.58
N ILE A 322 -26.87 -8.20 -24.82
CA ILE A 322 -26.16 -7.77 -23.62
C ILE A 322 -26.66 -8.59 -22.45
N GLN A 323 -25.73 -9.15 -21.68
CA GLN A 323 -26.07 -9.87 -20.45
C GLN A 323 -26.64 -8.91 -19.41
N PHE A 324 -27.84 -9.20 -18.91
CA PHE A 324 -28.60 -8.29 -18.05
C PHE A 324 -29.38 -9.09 -17.01
N ALA A 325 -29.21 -8.74 -15.75
CA ALA A 325 -29.85 -9.43 -14.64
C ALA A 325 -30.53 -8.46 -13.68
N SER A 326 -31.46 -8.97 -12.88
CA SER A 326 -32.14 -8.18 -11.84
C SER A 326 -31.53 -8.48 -10.48
N ASP A 327 -31.31 -7.44 -9.67
CA ASP A 327 -30.90 -7.56 -8.28
C ASP A 327 -31.95 -6.89 -7.38
N TYR A 328 -32.46 -7.65 -6.39
CA TYR A 328 -33.54 -7.23 -5.52
C TYR A 328 -33.09 -6.51 -4.25
N SER A 329 -31.83 -6.13 -4.14
CA SER A 329 -31.25 -5.55 -2.92
C SER A 329 -31.24 -4.03 -2.86
N ALA A 330 -31.72 -3.34 -3.90
CA ALA A 330 -31.44 -1.93 -4.09
C ALA A 330 -32.37 -0.97 -3.35
N ASN A 331 -31.84 -0.37 -2.28
CA ASN A 331 -32.16 1.03 -2.01
C ASN A 331 -31.22 1.89 -2.87
N ILE A 332 -31.77 2.60 -3.84
CA ILE A 332 -31.01 3.43 -4.78
C ILE A 332 -30.29 4.59 -4.07
N LEU A 333 -30.74 4.93 -2.90
CA LEU A 333 -30.37 6.18 -2.24
C LEU A 333 -30.01 5.94 -0.79
N PRO A 334 -28.83 6.37 -0.34
CA PRO A 334 -28.57 6.39 1.09
C PRO A 334 -29.65 7.23 1.79
N PRO A 335 -30.07 6.85 3.01
CA PRO A 335 -31.02 7.64 3.78
C PRO A 335 -30.44 9.05 3.98
N GLY A 336 -31.08 10.04 3.40
CA GLY A 336 -30.74 11.45 3.58
C GLY A 336 -31.49 12.04 4.78
N TYR A 337 -30.95 13.15 5.31
CA TYR A 337 -31.65 13.93 6.35
C TYR A 337 -32.92 14.63 5.78
N LEU A 338 -33.03 14.75 4.48
CA LEU A 338 -34.19 15.32 3.78
C LEU A 338 -34.86 14.29 2.90
N PRO A 339 -36.18 14.35 2.70
CA PRO A 339 -36.89 13.54 1.73
C PRO A 339 -36.31 13.73 0.32
N MET A 340 -36.16 12.64 -0.42
CA MET A 340 -35.76 12.73 -1.81
C MET A 340 -36.79 13.50 -2.64
N PRO A 341 -36.35 14.34 -3.61
CA PRO A 341 -37.22 14.89 -4.62
C PRO A 341 -37.94 13.76 -5.38
N PRO A 342 -39.16 14.04 -5.93
CA PRO A 342 -39.85 13.04 -6.74
C PRO A 342 -38.96 12.54 -7.88
N LEU A 343 -38.85 11.21 -8.02
CA LEU A 343 -38.14 10.62 -9.17
C LEU A 343 -38.99 10.76 -10.42
N PRO A 344 -38.37 10.84 -11.62
CA PRO A 344 -39.09 10.80 -12.90
C PRO A 344 -39.98 9.55 -12.99
N PRO A 345 -41.10 9.64 -13.80
CA PRO A 345 -42.03 8.51 -13.94
C PRO A 345 -41.36 7.20 -14.40
N LYS A 346 -40.33 7.31 -15.20
CA LYS A 346 -39.50 6.23 -15.66
C LYS A 346 -38.12 6.37 -15.05
N TRP A 347 -37.76 5.46 -14.15
CA TRP A 347 -36.45 5.46 -13.58
C TRP A 347 -35.92 4.03 -13.35
N ALA A 348 -34.61 3.88 -13.41
CA ALA A 348 -33.94 2.63 -13.11
C ALA A 348 -32.55 2.89 -12.49
N HIS A 349 -32.15 1.98 -11.62
CA HIS A 349 -30.79 1.91 -11.11
C HIS A 349 -30.04 0.83 -11.86
N ILE A 350 -28.95 1.19 -12.50
CA ILE A 350 -28.09 0.32 -13.30
C ILE A 350 -26.73 0.21 -12.63
N ALA A 351 -26.19 -1.01 -12.54
CA ALA A 351 -24.92 -1.29 -11.89
C ALA A 351 -24.18 -2.43 -12.61
N ILE A 352 -22.98 -2.70 -12.14
CA ILE A 352 -22.28 -3.97 -12.32
C ILE A 352 -21.94 -4.56 -10.95
N ALA A 353 -21.64 -5.86 -10.91
CA ALA A 353 -21.28 -6.51 -9.65
C ALA A 353 -19.90 -6.05 -9.18
N THR A 354 -19.77 -5.84 -7.86
CA THR A 354 -18.48 -5.57 -7.21
C THR A 354 -18.25 -6.59 -6.11
N SER A 355 -17.02 -7.02 -5.90
CA SER A 355 -16.62 -7.79 -4.72
C SER A 355 -15.65 -6.98 -3.86
N TRP A 356 -15.51 -7.34 -2.59
CA TRP A 356 -14.68 -6.62 -1.60
C TRP A 356 -15.04 -5.14 -1.47
N THR A 357 -16.31 -4.85 -1.49
CA THR A 357 -16.87 -3.49 -1.44
C THR A 357 -16.32 -2.69 -0.24
N ASP A 358 -15.98 -1.41 -0.48
CA ASP A 358 -15.39 -0.48 0.48
C ASP A 358 -14.02 -0.93 1.04
N THR A 359 -13.31 -1.87 0.41
CA THR A 359 -11.92 -2.20 0.72
C THR A 359 -10.95 -1.53 -0.25
N PRO A 360 -9.64 -1.47 0.08
CA PRO A 360 -8.62 -0.97 -0.85
C PRO A 360 -8.46 -1.79 -2.13
N ALA A 361 -9.02 -2.99 -2.16
CA ALA A 361 -8.96 -3.94 -3.28
C ALA A 361 -10.35 -4.31 -3.81
N GLU A 362 -11.29 -3.37 -3.82
CA GLU A 362 -12.60 -3.60 -4.43
C GLU A 362 -12.46 -4.00 -5.89
N THR A 363 -13.19 -5.02 -6.34
CA THR A 363 -12.96 -5.70 -7.62
C THR A 363 -14.21 -5.68 -8.50
N ILE A 364 -14.00 -5.47 -9.79
CA ILE A 364 -15.00 -5.62 -10.87
C ILE A 364 -14.49 -6.58 -11.95
N ASP A 365 -15.41 -7.01 -12.82
CA ASP A 365 -15.09 -7.71 -14.06
C ASP A 365 -15.11 -6.73 -15.24
N VAL A 366 -14.08 -6.78 -16.09
CA VAL A 366 -13.95 -5.91 -17.25
C VAL A 366 -15.05 -6.20 -18.29
N THR A 367 -15.51 -7.45 -18.38
CA THR A 367 -16.61 -7.81 -19.29
C THR A 367 -17.95 -7.23 -18.83
N ASP A 368 -18.16 -7.08 -17.51
CA ASP A 368 -19.33 -6.39 -16.97
C ASP A 368 -19.28 -4.89 -17.28
N LEU A 369 -18.09 -4.28 -17.15
CA LEU A 369 -17.87 -2.87 -17.50
C LEU A 369 -18.12 -2.64 -18.99
N GLN A 370 -17.63 -3.52 -19.87
CA GLN A 370 -17.90 -3.44 -21.29
C GLN A 370 -19.39 -3.64 -21.60
N SER A 371 -20.03 -4.57 -20.91
CA SER A 371 -21.49 -4.79 -21.03
C SER A 371 -22.30 -3.55 -20.61
N LEU A 372 -21.83 -2.80 -19.61
CA LEU A 372 -22.42 -1.55 -19.17
C LEU A 372 -22.29 -0.47 -20.27
N ASP A 373 -21.12 -0.32 -20.86
CA ASP A 373 -20.90 0.62 -21.96
C ASP A 373 -21.76 0.27 -23.17
N ASP A 374 -21.79 -1.00 -23.58
CA ASP A 374 -22.67 -1.49 -24.68
C ASP A 374 -24.14 -1.24 -24.38
N PHE A 375 -24.57 -1.39 -23.12
CA PHE A 375 -25.93 -1.12 -22.69
C PHE A 375 -26.28 0.36 -22.78
N LEU A 376 -25.40 1.25 -22.29
CA LEU A 376 -25.61 2.70 -22.34
C LEU A 376 -25.62 3.19 -23.79
N ASN A 377 -24.75 2.66 -24.65
CA ASN A 377 -24.75 2.92 -26.09
C ASN A 377 -26.05 2.46 -26.75
N ALA A 378 -26.56 1.26 -26.42
CA ALA A 378 -27.84 0.75 -26.91
C ALA A 378 -29.02 1.59 -26.41
N TYR A 379 -28.98 2.06 -25.17
CA TYR A 379 -30.01 2.95 -24.61
C TYR A 379 -30.08 4.30 -25.35
N LEU A 380 -28.92 4.87 -25.67
CA LEU A 380 -28.87 6.08 -26.51
C LEU A 380 -29.08 5.78 -27.99
N ALA A 381 -29.18 4.54 -28.40
CA ALA A 381 -29.07 3.93 -29.70
C ALA A 381 -29.74 4.62 -30.88
N ALA A 382 -29.50 5.83 -30.94
CA ALA A 382 -29.54 6.55 -32.21
C ALA A 382 -28.12 6.96 -32.64
N ALA A 383 -27.08 6.65 -31.93
CA ALA A 383 -25.72 7.07 -32.21
C ALA A 383 -24.79 5.90 -32.53
N ARG A 384 -24.09 5.90 -33.63
CA ARG A 384 -23.27 4.79 -34.15
C ARG A 384 -21.78 5.13 -34.25
N PHE A 385 -20.98 4.17 -33.77
CA PHE A 385 -19.70 3.58 -34.25
C PHE A 385 -18.39 4.35 -34.40
N GLY A 386 -17.32 3.68 -33.89
CA GLY A 386 -16.03 3.48 -34.53
C GLY A 386 -14.80 3.75 -33.68
N GLY A 387 -14.05 2.72 -33.35
CA GLY A 387 -12.86 2.73 -32.53
C GLY A 387 -11.56 3.00 -33.28
N SER A 388 -10.51 3.22 -32.56
CA SER A 388 -9.14 2.71 -32.82
C SER A 388 -8.15 3.09 -31.72
N SER A 389 -7.29 2.14 -31.43
CA SER A 389 -6.22 2.09 -30.44
C SER A 389 -4.95 2.82 -30.86
N ILE A 390 -4.11 3.22 -29.90
CA ILE A 390 -2.65 3.32 -30.06
C ILE A 390 -1.98 3.16 -28.70
N GLY A 391 -0.93 2.34 -28.66
CA GLY A 391 -0.18 1.97 -27.49
C GLY A 391 1.18 2.67 -27.36
N ILE A 392 1.91 2.30 -26.31
CA ILE A 392 3.38 2.16 -26.15
C ILE A 392 4.08 3.03 -25.13
N GLY A 393 4.99 2.40 -24.38
CA GLY A 393 6.25 2.93 -23.93
C GLY A 393 6.92 2.15 -22.80
N SER A 394 8.12 1.66 -23.07
CA SER A 394 8.95 0.79 -22.25
C SER A 394 9.79 1.48 -21.20
N ALA A 395 10.17 0.73 -20.15
CA ALA A 395 10.95 1.11 -18.97
C ALA A 395 12.45 1.31 -19.22
N ILE A 396 13.09 2.13 -18.39
CA ILE A 396 14.55 2.35 -18.33
C ILE A 396 15.05 2.08 -16.91
N ASP A 397 16.08 1.24 -16.80
CA ASP A 397 16.78 0.89 -15.56
C ASP A 397 17.75 2.02 -15.17
N TYR A 398 17.63 2.53 -13.92
CA TYR A 398 18.55 3.52 -13.37
C TYR A 398 19.54 2.87 -12.39
N GLY A 399 20.80 2.77 -12.82
CA GLY A 399 21.91 2.36 -11.97
C GLY A 399 22.16 3.34 -10.81
N ILE A 400 22.59 2.81 -9.66
CA ILE A 400 22.90 3.57 -8.46
C ILE A 400 24.24 4.29 -8.62
N GLY A 401 24.23 5.58 -8.89
CA GLY A 401 25.40 6.49 -8.85
C GLY A 401 26.51 6.22 -9.86
N PRO A 402 27.49 7.13 -9.99
CA PRO A 402 28.65 6.93 -10.85
C PRO A 402 29.59 5.85 -10.29
N PRO A 403 30.19 5.00 -11.13
CA PRO A 403 31.10 3.95 -10.69
C PRO A 403 32.24 4.46 -9.81
N GLY A 404 32.46 3.80 -8.65
CA GLY A 404 33.60 4.09 -7.77
C GLY A 404 33.37 5.14 -6.67
N LYS A 405 32.17 5.70 -6.53
CA LYS A 405 31.84 6.60 -5.43
C LYS A 405 30.88 5.90 -4.44
N ALA A 406 31.18 6.01 -3.13
CA ALA A 406 30.31 5.47 -2.09
C ALA A 406 28.89 6.02 -2.21
N PRO A 407 27.85 5.18 -2.30
CA PRO A 407 26.46 5.65 -2.25
C PRO A 407 26.11 6.19 -0.86
N THR A 408 25.11 7.03 -0.76
CA THR A 408 24.55 7.42 0.55
C THR A 408 23.79 6.27 1.18
N THR A 409 23.72 6.22 2.51
CA THR A 409 22.92 5.22 3.24
C THR A 409 21.46 5.20 2.75
N THR A 410 20.86 6.36 2.52
CA THR A 410 19.50 6.48 1.97
C THR A 410 19.38 5.83 0.59
N ALA A 411 20.36 6.04 -0.32
CA ALA A 411 20.32 5.44 -1.66
C ALA A 411 20.48 3.91 -1.61
N VAL A 412 21.31 3.39 -0.71
CA VAL A 412 21.45 1.95 -0.49
C VAL A 412 20.15 1.37 0.04
N LEU A 413 19.57 1.99 1.07
CA LEU A 413 18.32 1.53 1.68
C LEU A 413 17.16 1.54 0.68
N GLU A 414 16.99 2.62 -0.09
CA GLU A 414 15.99 2.71 -1.13
C GLU A 414 16.12 1.59 -2.18
N ALA A 415 17.36 1.25 -2.55
CA ALA A 415 17.63 0.19 -3.50
C ALA A 415 17.28 -1.20 -2.93
N LEU A 416 17.58 -1.45 -1.67
CA LEU A 416 17.31 -2.73 -1.00
C LEU A 416 15.82 -2.92 -0.69
N VAL A 417 15.12 -1.87 -0.28
CA VAL A 417 13.67 -1.92 -0.01
C VAL A 417 12.88 -2.32 -1.25
N LYS A 418 13.36 -2.01 -2.45
CA LYS A 418 12.71 -2.39 -3.71
C LYS A 418 12.81 -3.88 -4.03
N GLU A 419 13.79 -4.58 -3.46
CA GLU A 419 13.96 -6.02 -3.68
C GLU A 419 13.08 -6.82 -2.72
N TYR A 420 12.35 -7.80 -3.25
CA TYR A 420 11.56 -8.75 -2.47
C TYR A 420 12.40 -9.96 -2.08
N GLY A 421 12.34 -10.36 -0.82
CA GLY A 421 13.16 -11.43 -0.28
C GLY A 421 12.50 -12.07 0.94
N VAL A 422 11.34 -12.70 0.76
CA VAL A 422 10.69 -13.49 1.82
C VAL A 422 11.62 -14.64 2.21
N SER A 423 11.59 -15.05 3.48
CA SER A 423 12.44 -16.15 4.03
C SER A 423 12.54 -17.33 3.07
N TYR A 424 13.77 -17.79 2.82
CA TYR A 424 14.19 -18.78 1.82
C TYR A 424 14.13 -18.34 0.34
N HIS A 425 13.76 -17.08 0.06
CA HIS A 425 13.73 -16.50 -1.28
C HIS A 425 14.54 -15.19 -1.38
N GLU A 426 15.60 -15.06 -0.60
CA GLU A 426 16.43 -13.86 -0.46
C GLU A 426 17.35 -13.60 -1.66
N GLY A 427 17.33 -14.46 -2.67
CA GLY A 427 18.18 -14.32 -3.87
C GLY A 427 18.27 -12.92 -4.45
N PRO A 428 17.13 -12.23 -4.73
CA PRO A 428 17.16 -10.88 -5.27
C PRO A 428 17.88 -9.87 -4.38
N VAL A 429 17.68 -9.98 -3.05
CA VAL A 429 18.33 -9.10 -2.06
C VAL A 429 19.83 -9.35 -2.03
N ARG A 430 20.26 -10.61 -1.96
CA ARG A 430 21.67 -11.02 -1.99
C ARG A 430 22.37 -10.51 -3.25
N ASP A 431 21.73 -10.65 -4.41
CA ASP A 431 22.26 -10.15 -5.67
C ASP A 431 22.37 -8.62 -5.69
N ARG A 432 21.42 -7.93 -5.06
CA ARG A 432 21.45 -6.48 -4.93
C ARG A 432 22.58 -6.03 -4.00
N ILE A 433 22.75 -6.67 -2.83
CA ILE A 433 23.86 -6.40 -1.91
C ILE A 433 25.20 -6.56 -2.62
N THR A 434 25.42 -7.69 -3.29
CA THR A 434 26.65 -7.98 -4.03
C THR A 434 26.97 -6.90 -5.06
N ARG A 435 25.97 -6.39 -5.77
CA ARG A 435 26.16 -5.32 -6.78
C ARG A 435 26.46 -3.95 -6.18
N ILE A 436 26.02 -3.68 -4.94
CA ILE A 436 26.22 -2.38 -4.27
C ILE A 436 27.56 -2.35 -3.53
N LEU A 437 28.10 -3.48 -3.13
CA LEU A 437 29.37 -3.54 -2.44
C LEU A 437 30.50 -2.91 -3.27
N PRO A 438 31.55 -2.32 -2.63
CA PRO A 438 32.68 -1.77 -3.37
C PRO A 438 33.45 -2.86 -4.11
N PRO A 439 34.11 -2.55 -5.24
CA PRO A 439 34.76 -3.54 -6.10
C PRO A 439 35.84 -4.41 -5.45
N TRP A 440 36.38 -3.98 -4.31
CA TRP A 440 37.38 -4.75 -3.57
C TRP A 440 36.77 -5.78 -2.62
N ALA A 441 35.45 -5.70 -2.35
CA ALA A 441 34.73 -6.59 -1.47
C ALA A 441 34.19 -7.80 -2.27
N GLU A 442 34.76 -8.96 -2.01
CA GLU A 442 34.41 -10.21 -2.69
C GLU A 442 33.67 -11.14 -1.71
N PRO A 443 32.36 -11.03 -1.59
CA PRO A 443 31.59 -11.90 -0.70
C PRO A 443 31.42 -13.30 -1.31
N GLU A 444 31.29 -14.30 -0.44
CA GLU A 444 30.93 -15.68 -0.80
C GLU A 444 29.53 -16.02 -0.31
N THR A 445 28.86 -16.95 -0.98
CA THR A 445 27.55 -17.49 -0.53
C THR A 445 27.76 -18.90 -0.02
N ASP A 446 27.29 -19.17 1.21
CA ASP A 446 27.37 -20.52 1.77
C ASP A 446 26.16 -21.40 1.36
N ASP A 447 26.20 -22.69 1.77
CA ASP A 447 25.13 -23.66 1.47
C ASP A 447 23.78 -23.32 2.09
N ALA A 448 23.75 -22.43 3.10
CA ALA A 448 22.52 -21.95 3.70
C ALA A 448 21.92 -20.74 2.91
N GLY A 449 22.71 -20.13 2.03
CA GLY A 449 22.38 -18.94 1.31
C GLY A 449 22.84 -17.65 1.99
N ASN A 450 23.54 -17.72 3.13
CA ASN A 450 24.13 -16.54 3.76
C ASN A 450 25.19 -15.93 2.83
N LEU A 451 25.23 -14.61 2.75
CA LEU A 451 26.30 -13.88 2.08
C LEU A 451 27.37 -13.49 3.12
N ILE A 452 28.61 -13.86 2.88
CA ILE A 452 29.70 -13.76 3.87
C ILE A 452 30.82 -12.95 3.26
N LEU A 453 31.30 -11.92 3.95
CA LEU A 453 32.41 -11.09 3.55
C LEU A 453 33.50 -11.06 4.63
N HIS A 454 34.63 -11.67 4.36
CA HIS A 454 35.80 -11.59 5.21
C HIS A 454 36.55 -10.26 4.97
N LEU A 455 36.56 -9.42 6.00
CA LEU A 455 37.15 -8.08 5.92
C LEU A 455 38.65 -8.05 6.34
N GLY A 456 39.12 -9.09 7.00
CA GLY A 456 40.51 -9.19 7.41
C GLY A 456 40.76 -10.45 8.22
N THR A 457 42.01 -10.83 8.32
CA THR A 457 42.46 -11.98 9.10
C THR A 457 43.59 -11.56 10.05
N ALA A 458 43.45 -11.85 11.31
CA ALA A 458 44.50 -11.58 12.28
C ALA A 458 45.71 -12.54 12.08
N PRO A 459 46.96 -12.08 12.35
CA PRO A 459 48.13 -12.94 12.28
C PRO A 459 47.99 -14.17 13.19
N ALA A 460 48.56 -15.28 12.76
CA ALA A 460 48.57 -16.51 13.55
C ALA A 460 49.18 -16.29 14.95
N GLY A 461 48.46 -16.70 15.99
CA GLY A 461 48.85 -16.49 17.39
C GLY A 461 48.53 -15.10 17.94
N SER A 462 47.86 -14.23 17.18
CA SER A 462 47.31 -12.97 17.67
C SER A 462 46.31 -13.22 18.81
N LYS A 463 46.25 -12.25 19.74
CA LYS A 463 45.18 -12.17 20.74
C LYS A 463 44.01 -11.26 20.29
N THR A 464 44.02 -10.87 19.04
CA THR A 464 42.93 -10.05 18.45
C THR A 464 41.66 -10.91 18.42
N PRO A 465 40.55 -10.42 18.98
CA PRO A 465 39.31 -11.17 18.96
C PRO A 465 38.76 -11.37 17.54
N ARG A 466 38.15 -12.53 17.31
CA ARG A 466 37.32 -12.77 16.11
C ARG A 466 35.98 -12.08 16.28
N ILE A 467 35.61 -11.30 15.32
CA ILE A 467 34.37 -10.50 15.33
C ILE A 467 33.52 -10.90 14.13
N LEU A 468 32.26 -11.17 14.39
CA LEU A 468 31.26 -11.36 13.36
C LEU A 468 30.18 -10.30 13.53
N VAL A 469 29.78 -9.64 12.44
CA VAL A 469 28.64 -8.70 12.41
C VAL A 469 27.62 -9.28 11.45
N VAL A 470 26.39 -9.46 11.91
CA VAL A 470 25.32 -10.12 11.13
C VAL A 470 24.07 -9.26 11.07
N ALA A 471 23.47 -9.19 9.89
CA ALA A 471 22.15 -8.62 9.58
C ALA A 471 21.40 -9.61 8.70
N HIS A 472 20.06 -9.62 8.69
CA HIS A 472 19.33 -10.60 7.90
C HIS A 472 18.73 -10.03 6.61
N MET A 473 18.76 -10.86 5.54
CA MET A 473 18.25 -10.49 4.21
C MET A 473 16.78 -10.79 4.03
N ASP A 474 16.18 -11.62 4.85
CA ASP A 474 14.78 -11.99 4.67
C ASP A 474 13.81 -10.95 5.22
N GLU A 475 12.57 -11.12 4.87
CA GLU A 475 11.44 -10.29 5.27
C GLU A 475 10.22 -11.16 5.47
N ILE A 476 9.29 -10.72 6.30
CA ILE A 476 8.01 -11.41 6.49
C ILE A 476 7.18 -11.44 5.21
N GLY A 477 6.33 -12.43 5.08
CA GLY A 477 5.40 -12.59 3.97
C GLY A 477 4.60 -13.87 4.06
N PHE A 478 4.20 -14.39 2.92
CA PHE A 478 3.50 -15.67 2.82
C PHE A 478 4.14 -16.55 1.75
N ALA A 479 3.86 -17.84 1.82
CA ALA A 479 4.18 -18.80 0.76
C ALA A 479 2.93 -19.59 0.37
N VAL A 480 2.78 -19.91 -0.91
CA VAL A 480 1.68 -20.73 -1.42
C VAL A 480 1.81 -22.15 -0.89
N LYS A 481 0.84 -22.58 -0.07
CA LYS A 481 0.78 -23.90 0.55
C LYS A 481 -0.06 -24.88 -0.25
N SER A 482 -1.23 -24.42 -0.73
CA SER A 482 -2.14 -25.22 -1.54
C SER A 482 -3.00 -24.32 -2.43
N ILE A 483 -3.61 -24.91 -3.45
CA ILE A 483 -4.52 -24.24 -4.37
C ILE A 483 -5.90 -24.91 -4.19
N SER A 484 -6.89 -24.13 -3.79
CA SER A 484 -8.24 -24.61 -3.58
C SER A 484 -9.00 -24.83 -4.90
N LYS A 485 -10.11 -25.56 -4.85
CA LYS A 485 -10.91 -25.91 -6.05
C LYS A 485 -11.49 -24.69 -6.78
N ASP A 486 -11.67 -23.59 -6.07
CA ASP A 486 -12.17 -22.31 -6.57
C ASP A 486 -11.05 -21.36 -7.02
N GLY A 487 -9.80 -21.87 -7.20
CA GLY A 487 -8.68 -21.12 -7.70
C GLY A 487 -8.03 -20.17 -6.68
N ARG A 488 -8.40 -20.23 -5.40
CA ARG A 488 -7.74 -19.43 -4.35
C ARG A 488 -6.44 -20.08 -3.93
N LEU A 489 -5.43 -19.26 -3.64
CA LEU A 489 -4.19 -19.71 -3.03
C LEU A 489 -4.41 -19.74 -1.51
N GLU A 490 -4.26 -20.90 -0.90
CA GLU A 490 -4.15 -21.03 0.55
C GLU A 490 -2.69 -20.88 0.91
N VAL A 491 -2.38 -19.97 1.82
CA VAL A 491 -0.99 -19.59 2.10
C VAL A 491 -0.64 -19.81 3.58
N GLU A 492 0.63 -19.94 3.84
CA GLU A 492 1.19 -19.97 5.19
C GLU A 492 2.12 -18.79 5.41
N TRP A 493 2.20 -18.31 6.64
CA TRP A 493 3.12 -17.26 7.03
C TRP A 493 4.59 -17.68 6.82
N ARG A 494 5.38 -16.68 6.47
CA ARG A 494 6.83 -16.66 6.63
C ARG A 494 7.15 -15.49 7.56
N GLY A 495 7.74 -15.80 8.73
CA GLY A 495 7.86 -14.84 9.82
C GLY A 495 6.55 -14.62 10.56
N GLY A 496 6.42 -13.51 11.24
CA GLY A 496 5.27 -13.13 12.06
C GLY A 496 4.60 -11.85 11.61
N GLY A 497 3.29 -11.72 11.83
CA GLY A 497 2.56 -10.50 11.49
C GLY A 497 1.16 -10.47 12.09
N GLU A 498 0.49 -9.33 11.97
CA GLU A 498 -0.91 -9.16 12.34
C GLU A 498 -1.77 -9.23 11.07
N LEU A 499 -2.63 -10.27 10.95
CA LEU A 499 -3.41 -10.49 9.72
C LEU A 499 -4.28 -9.29 9.33
N SER A 500 -4.74 -8.51 10.29
CA SER A 500 -5.52 -7.29 10.05
C SER A 500 -4.78 -6.23 9.24
N PHE A 501 -3.45 -6.27 9.18
CA PHE A 501 -2.65 -5.37 8.35
C PHE A 501 -2.59 -5.79 6.88
N PHE A 502 -2.94 -7.03 6.57
CA PHE A 502 -2.79 -7.64 5.25
C PHE A 502 -4.12 -7.96 4.58
N ALA A 503 -5.11 -8.43 5.32
CA ALA A 503 -6.39 -8.85 4.77
C ALA A 503 -7.19 -7.68 4.18
N GLY A 504 -7.77 -7.89 3.00
CA GLY A 504 -8.47 -6.86 2.23
C GLY A 504 -7.55 -5.91 1.46
N HIS A 505 -6.23 -6.17 1.45
CA HIS A 505 -5.24 -5.34 0.77
C HIS A 505 -4.66 -5.98 -0.49
N PRO A 506 -4.15 -5.13 -1.42
CA PRO A 506 -3.36 -5.58 -2.56
C PRO A 506 -2.16 -6.42 -2.12
N ALA A 507 -1.83 -7.43 -2.92
CA ALA A 507 -0.66 -8.28 -2.74
C ALA A 507 0.05 -8.53 -4.08
N LEU A 508 1.25 -9.09 -4.00
CA LEU A 508 2.01 -9.58 -5.15
C LEU A 508 2.39 -11.03 -4.93
N VAL A 509 2.12 -11.87 -5.92
CA VAL A 509 2.65 -13.24 -5.97
C VAL A 509 3.93 -13.24 -6.80
N HIS A 510 5.05 -13.63 -6.20
CA HIS A 510 6.35 -13.66 -6.85
C HIS A 510 6.55 -15.02 -7.51
N THR A 511 6.46 -15.08 -8.83
CA THR A 511 6.63 -16.31 -9.61
C THR A 511 7.94 -16.29 -10.40
N ALA A 512 8.35 -17.44 -10.91
CA ALA A 512 9.49 -17.53 -11.83
C ALA A 512 9.32 -16.72 -13.13
N LYS A 513 8.08 -16.32 -13.47
CA LYS A 513 7.78 -15.51 -14.66
C LYS A 513 7.67 -14.00 -14.36
N GLY A 514 7.71 -13.62 -13.09
CA GLY A 514 7.55 -12.25 -12.61
C GLY A 514 6.43 -12.14 -11.58
N ASP A 515 6.19 -10.91 -11.12
CA ASP A 515 5.21 -10.60 -10.09
C ASP A 515 3.80 -10.53 -10.70
N LEU A 516 2.83 -11.09 -9.97
CA LEU A 516 1.40 -11.08 -10.32
C LEU A 516 0.63 -10.30 -9.26
N ASP A 517 -0.28 -9.45 -9.70
CA ASP A 517 -1.22 -8.77 -8.80
C ASP A 517 -2.18 -9.77 -8.14
N ALA A 518 -2.45 -9.55 -6.86
CA ALA A 518 -3.30 -10.41 -6.04
C ALA A 518 -3.98 -9.61 -4.92
N ILE A 519 -4.89 -10.26 -4.21
CA ILE A 519 -5.60 -9.69 -3.05
C ILE A 519 -5.51 -10.69 -1.90
N VAL A 520 -5.11 -10.24 -0.72
CA VAL A 520 -5.28 -11.02 0.50
C VAL A 520 -6.74 -10.96 0.93
N GLU A 521 -7.46 -12.09 0.90
CA GLU A 521 -8.87 -12.14 1.26
C GLU A 521 -9.10 -11.88 2.76
N LEU A 522 -10.29 -11.36 3.09
CA LEU A 522 -10.76 -11.36 4.49
C LEU A 522 -10.99 -12.79 4.95
N PRO A 523 -10.68 -13.16 6.21
CA PRO A 523 -10.82 -14.52 6.69
C PRO A 523 -12.29 -14.95 6.74
N ASN A 524 -12.57 -16.21 6.42
CA ASN A 524 -13.89 -16.78 6.58
C ASN A 524 -14.31 -16.77 8.06
N GLY A 525 -15.59 -16.52 8.32
CA GLY A 525 -16.12 -16.49 9.70
C GLY A 525 -15.77 -15.23 10.49
N TRP A 526 -15.36 -14.16 9.80
CA TRP A 526 -15.30 -12.85 10.39
C TRP A 526 -16.60 -12.55 11.17
N ASP A 527 -16.47 -12.28 12.49
CA ASP A 527 -17.62 -11.93 13.31
C ASP A 527 -17.98 -10.46 13.12
N THR A 528 -18.91 -10.24 12.21
CA THR A 528 -19.39 -8.91 11.83
C THR A 528 -20.14 -8.20 12.97
N ALA A 529 -20.70 -8.93 13.92
CA ALA A 529 -21.49 -8.35 15.01
C ALA A 529 -20.59 -7.82 16.14
N ASN A 530 -19.45 -8.48 16.40
CA ASN A 530 -18.53 -8.14 17.49
C ASN A 530 -17.18 -7.61 17.02
N PHE A 531 -16.98 -7.42 15.71
CA PHE A 531 -15.71 -6.97 15.10
C PHE A 531 -14.52 -7.83 15.51
N LYS A 532 -14.67 -9.14 15.47
CA LYS A 532 -13.61 -10.06 15.85
C LYS A 532 -13.16 -10.89 14.67
N TRP A 533 -11.86 -10.90 14.50
CA TRP A 533 -11.21 -11.89 13.67
C TRP A 533 -11.46 -13.27 14.26
N PRO A 534 -11.72 -14.30 13.43
CA PRO A 534 -11.72 -15.66 13.92
C PRO A 534 -10.43 -15.92 14.71
N ALA A 535 -10.54 -16.49 15.90
CA ALA A 535 -9.42 -16.65 16.81
C ALA A 535 -8.26 -17.46 16.22
N ASP A 536 -8.55 -18.28 15.20
CA ASP A 536 -7.61 -19.14 14.48
C ASP A 536 -7.26 -18.63 13.06
N ALA A 537 -7.78 -17.47 12.65
CA ALA A 537 -7.55 -16.95 11.30
C ALA A 537 -6.06 -16.75 11.03
N GLY A 538 -5.56 -17.43 9.99
CA GLY A 538 -4.17 -17.33 9.58
C GLY A 538 -3.15 -18.01 10.51
N GLN A 539 -3.55 -18.66 11.59
CA GLN A 539 -2.62 -19.41 12.44
C GLN A 539 -2.16 -20.72 11.77
N GLN A 540 -0.96 -21.13 12.06
CA GLN A 540 -0.42 -22.40 11.55
C GLN A 540 -1.29 -23.57 12.02
N GLY A 541 -1.78 -24.38 11.07
CA GLY A 541 -2.70 -25.50 11.35
C GLY A 541 -4.17 -25.13 11.53
N SER A 542 -4.53 -23.87 11.34
CA SER A 542 -5.92 -23.41 11.35
C SER A 542 -6.76 -24.08 10.27
N THR A 543 -8.03 -24.29 10.57
CA THR A 543 -9.07 -24.66 9.57
C THR A 543 -9.53 -23.46 8.74
N ASN A 544 -9.05 -22.28 9.07
CA ASN A 544 -9.32 -21.01 8.38
C ASN A 544 -8.01 -20.38 7.87
N PRO A 545 -7.43 -20.94 6.80
CA PRO A 545 -6.16 -20.45 6.26
C PRO A 545 -6.32 -19.03 5.69
N VAL A 546 -5.21 -18.30 5.63
CA VAL A 546 -5.15 -17.08 4.83
C VAL A 546 -5.29 -17.46 3.37
N ARG A 547 -6.16 -16.77 2.65
CA ARG A 547 -6.44 -17.00 1.24
C ARG A 547 -6.04 -15.80 0.41
N VAL A 548 -5.53 -16.05 -0.79
CA VAL A 548 -5.14 -15.00 -1.73
C VAL A 548 -5.84 -15.23 -3.07
N ASP A 549 -6.52 -14.19 -3.55
CA ASP A 549 -7.22 -14.17 -4.83
C ASP A 549 -6.31 -13.58 -5.91
N VAL A 550 -6.05 -14.33 -6.95
CA VAL A 550 -5.33 -13.89 -8.16
C VAL A 550 -6.28 -13.72 -9.36
N GLY A 551 -7.60 -13.79 -9.12
CA GLY A 551 -8.65 -13.72 -10.14
C GLY A 551 -9.00 -15.07 -10.77
N ALA A 552 -8.21 -16.11 -10.58
CA ALA A 552 -8.48 -17.44 -11.10
C ALA A 552 -9.68 -18.12 -10.41
N ARG A 553 -10.35 -19.00 -11.13
CA ARG A 553 -11.54 -19.75 -10.67
C ARG A 553 -11.30 -21.25 -10.52
N THR A 554 -10.19 -21.74 -11.05
CA THR A 554 -9.82 -23.15 -11.01
C THR A 554 -8.31 -23.33 -10.82
N PRO A 555 -7.85 -24.48 -10.30
CA PRO A 555 -6.44 -24.77 -10.21
C PRO A 555 -5.71 -24.76 -11.57
N GLU A 556 -6.39 -25.11 -12.65
CA GLU A 556 -5.83 -25.11 -14.00
C GLU A 556 -5.56 -23.67 -14.49
N GLU A 557 -6.40 -22.72 -14.12
CA GLU A 557 -6.18 -21.28 -14.41
C GLU A 557 -4.99 -20.75 -13.62
N VAL A 558 -4.90 -21.08 -12.33
CA VAL A 558 -3.73 -20.75 -11.49
C VAL A 558 -2.43 -21.30 -12.12
N ALA A 559 -2.45 -22.55 -12.59
CA ALA A 559 -1.28 -23.15 -13.23
C ALA A 559 -0.88 -22.43 -14.54
N LYS A 560 -1.84 -21.91 -15.32
CA LYS A 560 -1.56 -21.10 -16.52
C LYS A 560 -0.83 -19.80 -16.19
N LEU A 561 -1.12 -19.18 -15.05
CA LEU A 561 -0.41 -18.00 -14.55
C LEU A 561 1.04 -18.31 -14.19
N GLY A 562 1.38 -19.58 -13.99
CA GLY A 562 2.72 -20.05 -13.63
C GLY A 562 2.97 -20.04 -12.14
N ILE A 563 1.93 -19.96 -11.32
CA ILE A 563 2.01 -20.01 -9.86
C ILE A 563 2.24 -21.47 -9.42
N ASN A 564 3.19 -21.66 -8.53
CA ASN A 564 3.57 -22.95 -7.98
C ASN A 564 3.47 -22.94 -6.44
N LEU A 565 3.40 -24.14 -5.86
CA LEU A 565 3.56 -24.27 -4.40
C LEU A 565 4.93 -23.75 -3.99
N GLY A 566 4.99 -22.96 -2.93
CA GLY A 566 6.19 -22.32 -2.44
C GLY A 566 6.47 -20.93 -3.02
N ASP A 567 5.80 -20.51 -4.09
CA ASP A 567 5.92 -19.12 -4.57
C ASP A 567 5.51 -18.16 -3.43
N THR A 568 6.26 -17.07 -3.27
CA THR A 568 6.06 -16.15 -2.15
C THR A 568 5.08 -15.05 -2.47
N ILE A 569 4.49 -14.49 -1.42
CA ILE A 569 3.49 -13.44 -1.53
C ILE A 569 3.79 -12.34 -0.53
N THR A 570 3.76 -11.09 -0.99
CA THR A 570 3.99 -9.92 -0.16
C THR A 570 2.99 -8.81 -0.47
N ILE A 571 2.90 -7.82 0.42
CA ILE A 571 2.25 -6.53 0.11
C ILE A 571 3.21 -5.71 -0.76
N PRO A 572 2.73 -5.01 -1.79
CA PRO A 572 3.54 -4.07 -2.57
C PRO A 572 4.24 -3.04 -1.68
N LYS A 573 5.51 -2.75 -1.95
CA LYS A 573 6.31 -1.84 -1.12
C LYS A 573 6.97 -0.74 -1.93
N ALA A 574 7.26 0.39 -1.25
CA ALA A 574 8.03 1.50 -1.78
C ALA A 574 8.76 2.21 -0.64
N TYR A 575 9.92 2.80 -0.93
CA TYR A 575 10.56 3.74 -0.04
C TYR A 575 9.91 5.12 -0.23
N ARG A 576 9.38 5.72 0.85
CA ARG A 576 8.69 7.01 0.83
C ARG A 576 9.32 7.96 1.83
N PRO A 577 9.91 9.07 1.39
CA PRO A 577 10.35 10.12 2.30
C PRO A 577 9.16 10.72 3.07
N LEU A 578 9.30 10.83 4.38
CA LEU A 578 8.42 11.62 5.25
C LEU A 578 9.07 12.96 5.57
N LEU A 579 8.45 13.78 6.43
CA LEU A 579 9.02 15.05 6.85
C LEU A 579 10.37 14.88 7.57
N GLY A 580 11.26 15.84 7.36
CA GLY A 580 12.60 15.84 7.96
C GLY A 580 13.50 14.75 7.38
N THR A 581 14.02 13.89 8.21
CA THR A 581 14.93 12.78 7.88
C THR A 581 14.26 11.42 7.98
N ARG A 582 12.95 11.37 8.18
CA ARG A 582 12.18 10.16 8.35
C ARG A 582 11.79 9.55 7.01
N ALA A 583 11.55 8.26 7.02
CA ALA A 583 11.08 7.53 5.85
C ALA A 583 10.09 6.46 6.27
N ASN A 584 9.17 6.15 5.35
CA ASN A 584 8.27 5.01 5.40
C ASN A 584 8.65 3.97 4.35
N GLY A 585 8.52 2.73 4.71
CA GLY A 585 8.67 1.58 3.82
C GLY A 585 8.19 0.31 4.49
N ARG A 586 8.22 -0.79 3.76
CA ARG A 586 8.09 -2.14 4.31
C ARG A 586 9.44 -2.83 4.28
N SER A 587 9.68 -3.72 5.22
CA SER A 587 10.95 -4.47 5.33
C SER A 587 12.16 -3.59 5.68
N PHE A 588 11.97 -2.52 6.44
CA PHE A 588 13.11 -1.88 7.10
C PHE A 588 13.77 -2.87 8.06
N ASP A 589 12.99 -3.78 8.60
CA ASP A 589 13.37 -5.03 9.22
C ASP A 589 13.70 -6.07 8.12
N ASP A 590 15.00 -6.45 7.83
CA ASP A 590 16.22 -5.80 8.31
C ASP A 590 17.04 -5.15 7.16
N ARG A 591 16.36 -4.53 6.19
CA ARG A 591 17.05 -3.78 5.12
C ARG A 591 17.90 -2.64 5.66
N VAL A 592 17.59 -2.16 6.88
CA VAL A 592 18.41 -1.12 7.55
C VAL A 592 19.72 -1.71 8.03
N GLY A 593 19.72 -2.88 8.66
CA GLY A 593 20.94 -3.59 9.03
C GLY A 593 21.78 -3.94 7.81
N ASP A 594 21.17 -4.49 6.76
CA ASP A 594 21.84 -4.72 5.48
C ASP A 594 22.53 -3.46 4.96
N THR A 595 21.81 -2.32 4.98
CA THR A 595 22.32 -1.01 4.57
C THR A 595 23.49 -0.54 5.44
N ALA A 596 23.39 -0.74 6.74
CA ALA A 596 24.43 -0.32 7.68
C ALA A 596 25.74 -1.11 7.48
N LEU A 597 25.63 -2.43 7.24
CA LEU A 597 26.78 -3.27 6.89
C LEU A 597 27.44 -2.82 5.58
N ILE A 598 26.65 -2.64 4.51
CA ILE A 598 27.16 -2.16 3.22
C ILE A 598 27.86 -0.81 3.36
N SER A 599 27.23 0.13 4.08
CA SER A 599 27.77 1.47 4.28
C SER A 599 29.07 1.43 5.11
N ALA A 600 29.17 0.53 6.08
CA ALA A 600 30.39 0.29 6.83
C ALA A 600 31.50 -0.28 5.95
N VAL A 601 31.23 -1.22 5.04
CA VAL A 601 32.21 -1.74 4.05
C VAL A 601 32.76 -0.62 3.18
N TRP A 602 31.92 0.26 2.66
CA TRP A 602 32.35 1.43 1.91
C TRP A 602 33.22 2.39 2.75
N ALA A 603 32.85 2.62 4.02
CA ALA A 603 33.60 3.48 4.94
C ALA A 603 34.95 2.88 5.39
N LEU A 604 35.11 1.57 5.34
CA LEU A 604 36.37 0.87 5.56
C LEU A 604 37.36 1.16 4.41
N GLY A 605 36.90 1.18 3.18
CA GLY A 605 37.66 1.56 1.97
C GLY A 605 38.63 0.48 1.47
N ALA A 606 39.01 -0.48 2.29
CA ALA A 606 39.93 -1.58 1.97
C ALA A 606 39.83 -2.69 3.04
N PRO A 607 40.33 -3.91 2.77
CA PRO A 607 40.45 -4.95 3.77
C PRO A 607 41.25 -4.51 5.00
N LEU A 608 40.83 -4.96 6.16
CA LEU A 608 41.44 -4.63 7.44
C LEU A 608 42.76 -5.39 7.63
N LYS A 609 43.74 -4.73 8.23
CA LYS A 609 45.02 -5.35 8.62
C LYS A 609 44.98 -5.72 10.12
N ASP A 610 45.53 -6.87 10.45
CA ASP A 610 45.68 -7.32 11.84
C ASP A 610 44.37 -7.38 12.63
N ARG A 611 43.26 -7.64 11.93
CA ARG A 611 41.92 -7.78 12.47
C ARG A 611 41.27 -9.05 11.92
N ASP A 612 40.50 -9.73 12.73
CA ASP A 612 39.68 -10.87 12.32
C ASP A 612 38.20 -10.44 12.38
N VAL A 613 37.67 -10.01 11.24
CA VAL A 613 36.33 -9.44 11.12
C VAL A 613 35.63 -10.01 9.92
N THR A 614 34.41 -10.52 10.14
CA THR A 614 33.54 -11.08 9.11
C THR A 614 32.19 -10.38 9.17
N PHE A 615 31.69 -9.93 8.02
CA PHE A 615 30.30 -9.46 7.89
C PHE A 615 29.46 -10.54 7.22
N VAL A 616 28.25 -10.70 7.71
CA VAL A 616 27.29 -11.73 7.25
C VAL A 616 25.95 -11.08 6.99
N TRP A 617 25.37 -11.35 5.84
CA TRP A 617 23.97 -11.12 5.53
C TRP A 617 23.29 -12.50 5.56
N SER A 618 22.55 -12.78 6.61
CA SER A 618 21.97 -14.09 6.90
C SER A 618 20.64 -14.31 6.19
N THR A 619 20.19 -15.56 6.16
CA THR A 619 18.92 -15.99 5.58
C THR A 619 18.01 -16.60 6.65
N GLY A 620 16.68 -16.48 6.49
CA GLY A 620 15.70 -17.19 7.30
C GLY A 620 15.77 -16.83 8.80
N GLU A 621 16.05 -15.58 9.14
CA GLU A 621 16.00 -15.08 10.51
C GLU A 621 14.57 -15.16 11.04
N GLU A 622 13.60 -14.64 10.27
CA GLU A 622 12.18 -14.60 10.55
C GLU A 622 11.52 -15.97 10.77
N GLU A 623 12.17 -17.04 10.30
CA GLU A 623 11.77 -18.45 10.46
C GLU A 623 12.56 -19.16 11.58
N GLY A 624 13.19 -18.39 12.47
CA GLY A 624 13.90 -18.92 13.65
C GLY A 624 15.41 -19.03 13.48
N LEU A 625 16.06 -18.01 12.95
CA LEU A 625 17.53 -17.83 12.88
C LEU A 625 18.24 -18.92 12.05
N VAL A 626 17.57 -19.44 11.00
CA VAL A 626 17.98 -20.68 10.31
C VAL A 626 19.36 -20.54 9.68
N GLY A 627 19.63 -19.45 8.99
CA GLY A 627 20.91 -19.17 8.33
C GLY A 627 22.04 -19.01 9.35
N ALA A 628 21.82 -18.18 10.36
CA ALA A 628 22.78 -17.94 11.43
C ALA A 628 23.10 -19.24 12.22
N ALA A 629 22.09 -20.07 12.52
CA ALA A 629 22.29 -21.33 13.23
C ALA A 629 23.13 -22.34 12.43
N LYS A 630 22.93 -22.42 11.10
CA LYS A 630 23.76 -23.28 10.23
C LYS A 630 25.18 -22.77 10.16
N LEU A 631 25.38 -21.43 10.02
CA LEU A 631 26.69 -20.80 10.02
C LEU A 631 27.43 -21.05 11.35
N ALA A 632 26.77 -20.79 12.48
CA ALA A 632 27.35 -21.02 13.81
C ALA A 632 27.83 -22.47 14.01
N LYS A 633 27.00 -23.44 13.59
CA LYS A 633 27.36 -24.86 13.63
C LYS A 633 28.57 -25.19 12.75
N ARG A 634 28.64 -24.61 11.53
CA ARG A 634 29.78 -24.80 10.62
C ARG A 634 31.06 -24.24 11.24
N LEU A 635 31.03 -22.97 11.69
CA LEU A 635 32.21 -22.34 12.31
C LEU A 635 32.68 -23.05 13.55
N ALA A 636 31.79 -23.66 14.34
CA ALA A 636 32.15 -24.48 15.47
C ALA A 636 32.87 -25.79 15.06
N ALA A 637 32.43 -26.39 13.95
CA ALA A 637 33.10 -27.60 13.42
C ALA A 637 34.49 -27.31 12.84
N GLU A 638 34.71 -26.08 12.37
CA GLU A 638 35.95 -25.60 11.78
C GLU A 638 36.92 -24.95 12.81
N ASP A 639 36.58 -24.94 14.10
CA ASP A 639 37.30 -24.25 15.19
C ASP A 639 37.50 -22.74 14.93
N HIS A 640 36.48 -22.11 14.30
CA HIS A 640 36.46 -20.71 13.89
C HIS A 640 35.36 -19.91 14.54
N VAL A 641 34.85 -20.31 15.71
CA VAL A 641 33.80 -19.59 16.45
C VAL A 641 34.26 -18.16 16.73
N PRO A 642 33.42 -17.13 16.41
CA PRO A 642 33.76 -15.76 16.79
C PRO A 642 33.71 -15.55 18.30
N ASP A 643 34.64 -14.74 18.84
CA ASP A 643 34.60 -14.33 20.26
C ASP A 643 33.39 -13.42 20.53
N PHE A 644 33.08 -12.53 19.59
CA PHE A 644 31.97 -11.60 19.68
C PHE A 644 31.15 -11.64 18.39
N VAL A 645 29.83 -11.70 18.55
CA VAL A 645 28.87 -11.50 17.48
C VAL A 645 28.11 -10.20 17.73
N PHE A 646 28.13 -9.31 16.78
CA PHE A 646 27.31 -8.10 16.77
C PHE A 646 26.11 -8.38 15.85
N ALA A 647 25.01 -8.79 16.44
CA ALA A 647 23.77 -8.93 15.68
C ALA A 647 23.12 -7.57 15.47
N VAL A 648 22.87 -7.26 14.22
CA VAL A 648 22.21 -6.01 13.81
C VAL A 648 20.78 -6.36 13.46
N ASP A 649 19.83 -5.72 14.15
CA ASP A 649 18.41 -6.02 14.01
C ASP A 649 17.58 -4.87 14.60
N THR A 650 16.28 -4.82 14.34
CA THR A 650 15.44 -3.73 14.77
C THR A 650 15.41 -3.56 16.30
N PHE A 651 15.38 -2.34 16.78
CA PHE A 651 14.85 -2.04 18.11
C PHE A 651 13.40 -1.62 17.94
N VAL A 652 12.47 -2.53 18.20
CA VAL A 652 11.04 -2.24 18.11
C VAL A 652 10.71 -1.16 19.13
N SER A 653 10.41 0.04 18.64
CA SER A 653 10.24 1.22 19.47
C SER A 653 8.78 1.46 19.85
N ALA A 654 8.56 1.82 21.09
CA ALA A 654 7.28 2.34 21.58
C ALA A 654 7.13 3.87 21.41
N ASP A 655 7.98 4.49 20.57
CA ASP A 655 7.88 5.91 20.19
C ASP A 655 6.70 6.15 19.22
N SER A 656 5.49 5.92 19.72
CA SER A 656 4.23 6.01 18.97
C SER A 656 3.10 6.38 19.94
N PRO A 657 2.07 7.14 19.50
CA PRO A 657 0.98 7.57 20.38
C PRO A 657 0.11 6.41 20.87
N ILE A 658 0.13 5.26 20.18
CA ILE A 658 -0.66 4.08 20.52
C ILE A 658 0.13 3.01 21.30
N GLU A 659 1.43 3.23 21.54
CA GLU A 659 2.29 2.32 22.27
C GLU A 659 2.64 2.83 23.67
N SER A 660 3.00 1.92 24.56
CA SER A 660 3.44 2.26 25.92
C SER A 660 4.97 2.30 25.98
N LYS A 661 5.53 3.47 26.23
CA LYS A 661 6.99 3.67 26.43
C LYS A 661 7.61 2.80 27.54
N ARG A 662 6.79 2.17 28.36
CA ARG A 662 7.26 1.28 29.43
C ARG A 662 8.14 0.13 28.95
N PHE A 663 7.92 -0.36 27.73
CA PHE A 663 8.54 -1.61 27.26
C PHE A 663 9.72 -1.38 26.31
N ALA A 664 9.71 -0.30 25.55
CA ALA A 664 10.68 -0.09 24.47
C ALA A 664 10.83 1.40 24.20
N ASP A 665 11.56 2.10 25.07
CA ASP A 665 11.71 3.57 24.98
C ASP A 665 13.01 3.92 24.23
N ALA A 666 12.92 3.97 22.90
CA ALA A 666 13.95 4.56 22.05
C ALA A 666 13.28 5.42 20.96
N GLU A 667 13.58 6.72 20.98
CA GLU A 667 13.00 7.68 20.04
C GLU A 667 13.69 7.59 18.67
N ILE A 668 12.92 7.64 17.58
CA ILE A 668 13.50 7.73 16.23
C ILE A 668 14.22 9.07 16.05
N GLY A 669 15.39 9.04 15.38
CA GLY A 669 16.23 10.20 15.12
C GLY A 669 17.18 10.57 16.26
N LYS A 670 17.32 9.74 17.29
CA LYS A 670 18.24 9.95 18.43
C LYS A 670 19.49 9.07 18.39
N GLY A 671 19.69 8.32 17.33
CA GLY A 671 20.86 7.49 17.11
C GLY A 671 20.57 5.99 17.23
N PHE A 672 21.57 5.18 16.85
CA PHE A 672 21.47 3.74 16.97
C PHE A 672 21.19 3.29 18.41
N VAL A 673 20.67 2.08 18.59
CA VAL A 673 20.27 1.55 19.90
C VAL A 673 21.09 0.31 20.22
N ILE A 674 21.57 0.18 21.45
CA ILE A 674 21.99 -1.13 21.99
C ILE A 674 20.74 -1.82 22.51
N ARG A 675 20.41 -2.98 21.96
CA ARG A 675 19.38 -3.88 22.49
C ARG A 675 19.95 -4.57 23.72
N ALA A 676 19.98 -3.84 24.84
CA ALA A 676 20.62 -4.31 26.06
C ALA A 676 19.94 -5.56 26.65
N VAL A 677 18.64 -5.70 26.44
CA VAL A 677 17.83 -6.86 26.77
C VAL A 677 16.77 -7.04 25.70
N ASP A 678 16.68 -8.24 25.15
CA ASP A 678 15.57 -8.67 24.29
C ASP A 678 15.11 -10.09 24.67
N ASN A 679 14.30 -10.75 23.82
CA ASN A 679 13.78 -12.09 24.13
C ASN A 679 14.85 -13.19 24.01
N SER A 680 15.95 -12.93 23.33
CA SER A 680 16.99 -13.90 23.01
C SER A 680 18.32 -13.65 23.72
N ASP A 681 18.59 -12.40 24.15
CA ASP A 681 19.87 -12.00 24.73
C ASP A 681 19.76 -11.00 25.88
N ILE A 682 20.78 -11.00 26.73
CA ILE A 682 21.04 -9.96 27.74
C ILE A 682 22.53 -9.57 27.61
N VAL A 683 22.79 -8.43 26.99
CA VAL A 683 24.15 -7.95 26.76
C VAL A 683 24.84 -7.65 28.12
N PRO A 684 26.02 -8.21 28.41
CA PRO A 684 26.74 -7.93 29.65
C PRO A 684 26.95 -6.43 29.87
N PRO A 685 26.61 -5.85 31.04
CA PRO A 685 26.67 -4.41 31.31
C PRO A 685 28.02 -3.75 31.00
N ALA A 686 29.13 -4.47 31.21
CA ALA A 686 30.47 -3.98 30.89
C ALA A 686 30.69 -3.77 29.38
N LEU A 687 30.03 -4.58 28.52
CA LEU A 687 30.07 -4.46 27.06
C LEU A 687 29.14 -3.31 26.61
N VAL A 688 27.98 -3.15 27.21
CA VAL A 688 27.12 -1.97 27.00
C VAL A 688 27.91 -0.68 27.25
N GLU A 689 28.59 -0.60 28.42
CA GLU A 689 29.44 0.55 28.74
C GLU A 689 30.58 0.77 27.73
N ARG A 690 31.19 -0.33 27.25
CA ARG A 690 32.27 -0.26 26.26
C ARG A 690 31.77 0.37 24.97
N ILE A 691 30.61 -0.06 24.46
CA ILE A 691 30.01 0.51 23.25
C ILE A 691 29.63 1.99 23.49
N ILE A 692 29.04 2.34 24.63
CA ILE A 692 28.71 3.72 24.97
C ILE A 692 29.99 4.59 24.94
N LYS A 693 31.10 4.12 25.51
CA LYS A 693 32.39 4.83 25.48
C LYS A 693 32.91 4.99 24.04
N LEU A 694 32.84 3.93 23.23
CA LEU A 694 33.23 3.98 21.81
C LEU A 694 32.39 4.96 21.02
N ALA A 695 31.05 4.94 21.16
CA ALA A 695 30.16 5.84 20.48
C ALA A 695 30.44 7.31 20.86
N ARG A 696 30.57 7.60 22.15
CA ARG A 696 30.87 8.94 22.66
C ARG A 696 32.23 9.46 22.16
N ALA A 697 33.26 8.60 22.19
CA ALA A 697 34.59 8.98 21.70
C ALA A 697 34.61 9.32 20.21
N ASN A 698 33.70 8.76 19.43
CA ASN A 698 33.53 8.98 17.99
C ASN A 698 32.38 9.94 17.66
N GLN A 699 31.77 10.57 18.65
CA GLN A 699 30.65 11.50 18.48
C GLN A 699 29.48 10.87 17.69
N ILE A 700 29.14 9.62 18.03
CA ILE A 700 28.04 8.87 17.43
C ILE A 700 26.84 8.92 18.40
N PRO A 701 25.68 9.41 17.97
CA PRO A 701 24.46 9.36 18.78
C PRO A 701 24.09 7.91 19.12
N ILE A 702 23.72 7.70 20.37
CA ILE A 702 23.48 6.35 20.91
C ILE A 702 22.36 6.37 21.94
N GLN A 703 21.54 5.34 21.90
CA GLN A 703 20.53 4.97 22.88
C GLN A 703 20.78 3.54 23.35
N TYR A 704 20.11 3.10 24.39
CA TYR A 704 20.10 1.71 24.86
C TYR A 704 18.82 1.43 25.62
N GLY A 705 18.34 0.18 25.55
CA GLY A 705 17.07 -0.14 26.20
C GLY A 705 16.72 -1.63 26.13
N VAL A 706 15.48 -1.90 26.52
CA VAL A 706 14.82 -3.20 26.46
C VAL A 706 13.82 -3.21 25.33
N THR A 707 13.76 -4.25 24.53
CA THR A 707 12.78 -4.41 23.44
C THR A 707 12.26 -5.84 23.35
N GLY A 708 11.30 -6.11 22.45
CA GLY A 708 10.86 -7.47 22.08
C GLY A 708 11.59 -7.98 20.84
N GLY A 709 11.38 -9.26 20.51
CA GLY A 709 12.01 -9.95 19.39
C GLY A 709 13.30 -10.70 19.77
N GLY A 710 13.80 -11.51 18.85
CA GLY A 710 15.10 -12.18 18.97
C GLY A 710 16.14 -11.51 18.09
N ASN A 711 17.28 -12.18 17.89
CA ASN A 711 18.30 -11.77 16.92
C ASN A 711 19.24 -12.95 16.57
N ASP A 712 19.91 -12.86 15.44
CA ASP A 712 20.80 -13.89 14.91
C ASP A 712 22.02 -14.23 15.77
N GLY A 713 22.49 -13.29 16.60
CA GLY A 713 23.67 -13.49 17.46
C GLY A 713 23.47 -14.60 18.49
N SER A 714 22.25 -14.78 18.96
CA SER A 714 21.89 -15.81 19.94
C SER A 714 22.17 -17.24 19.44
N ALA A 715 22.19 -17.46 18.12
CA ALA A 715 22.54 -18.77 17.53
C ALA A 715 24.00 -19.20 17.83
N PHE A 716 24.90 -18.25 18.05
CA PHE A 716 26.32 -18.46 18.27
C PHE A 716 26.69 -18.68 19.75
N VAL A 717 25.85 -18.20 20.68
CA VAL A 717 26.13 -18.20 22.13
C VAL A 717 26.45 -19.59 22.66
N ARG A 718 25.73 -20.62 22.21
CA ARG A 718 25.96 -22.01 22.63
C ARG A 718 27.34 -22.56 22.24
N TYR A 719 28.02 -21.94 21.29
CA TYR A 719 29.36 -22.35 20.82
C TYR A 719 30.47 -21.51 21.44
N GLY A 720 30.16 -20.56 22.34
CA GLY A 720 31.13 -19.79 23.10
C GLY A 720 31.24 -18.33 22.73
N SER A 721 30.49 -17.86 21.77
CA SER A 721 30.43 -16.41 21.39
C SER A 721 29.70 -15.61 22.46
N VAL A 722 30.06 -14.32 22.55
CA VAL A 722 29.26 -13.33 23.26
C VAL A 722 28.43 -12.57 22.24
N ASP A 723 27.11 -12.61 22.37
CA ASP A 723 26.19 -11.81 21.56
C ASP A 723 26.11 -10.37 22.07
N ILE A 724 26.07 -9.42 21.14
CA ILE A 724 25.94 -7.99 21.41
C ILE A 724 24.97 -7.40 20.39
N ALA A 725 23.71 -7.29 20.75
CA ALA A 725 22.68 -6.86 19.85
C ALA A 725 22.68 -5.32 19.66
N LEU A 726 22.82 -4.89 18.42
CA LEU A 726 22.77 -3.50 17.97
C LEU A 726 21.54 -3.30 17.10
N GLY A 727 20.97 -2.11 17.12
CA GLY A 727 19.81 -1.85 16.28
C GLY A 727 19.55 -0.37 16.04
N TRP A 728 18.40 -0.10 15.50
CA TRP A 728 17.85 1.25 15.30
C TRP A 728 16.39 1.25 15.72
N PRO A 729 15.87 2.41 16.21
CA PRO A 729 14.46 2.47 16.57
C PRO A 729 13.56 2.33 15.34
N LEU A 730 12.60 1.42 15.40
CA LEU A 730 11.61 1.17 14.35
C LEU A 730 10.20 1.33 14.92
N ARG A 731 9.36 2.16 14.28
CA ARG A 731 7.92 2.21 14.55
C ARG A 731 7.18 1.23 13.65
N TYR A 732 6.11 0.62 14.19
CA TYR A 732 5.15 -0.20 13.44
C TYR A 732 5.79 -1.45 12.81
N SER A 733 6.73 -2.08 13.52
CA SER A 733 7.42 -3.30 13.08
C SER A 733 6.46 -4.38 12.59
N HIS A 734 6.85 -5.12 11.55
CA HIS A 734 6.08 -6.19 10.90
C HIS A 734 4.76 -5.70 10.29
N SER A 735 4.74 -4.49 9.78
CA SER A 735 3.57 -3.90 9.13
C SER A 735 3.86 -3.51 7.67
N PRO A 736 2.83 -3.24 6.87
CA PRO A 736 3.01 -2.69 5.51
C PRO A 736 3.67 -1.31 5.45
N ALA A 737 3.79 -0.60 6.59
CA ALA A 737 4.23 0.78 6.63
C ALA A 737 5.06 1.11 7.88
N GLU A 738 6.27 0.60 7.93
CA GLU A 738 7.25 0.88 8.98
C GLU A 738 7.83 2.30 8.85
N VAL A 739 8.27 2.90 9.97
CA VAL A 739 8.85 4.25 9.98
C VAL A 739 10.19 4.27 10.71
N ILE A 740 11.17 4.86 10.05
CA ILE A 740 12.55 5.08 10.57
C ILE A 740 12.98 6.53 10.42
N ASP A 741 14.13 6.85 11.02
CA ASP A 741 14.88 8.07 10.75
C ASP A 741 16.26 7.72 10.14
N SER A 742 16.60 8.30 9.00
CA SER A 742 17.86 8.01 8.29
C SER A 742 19.11 8.35 9.11
N ARG A 743 19.00 9.26 10.10
CA ARG A 743 20.12 9.59 11.02
C ARG A 743 20.47 8.41 11.93
N ASP A 744 19.51 7.55 12.26
CA ASP A 744 19.74 6.36 13.07
C ASP A 744 20.49 5.31 12.24
N VAL A 745 20.14 5.16 10.95
CA VAL A 745 20.86 4.31 9.98
C VAL A 745 22.32 4.76 9.83
N ASP A 746 22.54 6.07 9.65
CA ASP A 746 23.89 6.65 9.57
C ASP A 746 24.71 6.40 10.84
N SER A 747 24.09 6.55 12.02
CA SER A 747 24.76 6.32 13.30
C SER A 747 25.12 4.85 13.51
N LEU A 748 24.24 3.93 13.07
CA LEU A 748 24.46 2.48 13.10
C LEU A 748 25.62 2.08 12.18
N ALA A 749 25.65 2.54 10.94
CA ALA A 749 26.76 2.29 10.00
C ALA A 749 28.10 2.80 10.55
N ARG A 750 28.10 3.96 11.22
CA ARG A 750 29.30 4.54 11.82
C ARG A 750 29.81 3.70 13.01
N ILE A 751 28.94 3.24 13.90
CA ILE A 751 29.38 2.41 15.05
C ILE A 751 29.89 1.05 14.58
N ILE A 752 29.24 0.41 13.60
CA ILE A 752 29.72 -0.84 12.99
C ILE A 752 31.14 -0.64 12.39
N THR A 753 31.35 0.47 11.68
CA THR A 753 32.68 0.82 11.14
C THR A 753 33.73 0.97 12.25
N VAL A 754 33.40 1.60 13.39
CA VAL A 754 34.29 1.78 14.53
C VAL A 754 34.58 0.43 15.21
N ILE A 755 33.58 -0.42 15.40
CA ILE A 755 33.72 -1.75 15.96
C ILE A 755 34.68 -2.58 15.10
N ALA A 756 34.48 -2.64 13.80
CA ALA A 756 35.35 -3.36 12.87
C ALA A 756 36.83 -2.91 12.97
N LYS A 757 37.07 -1.63 13.17
CA LYS A 757 38.43 -1.04 13.27
C LYS A 757 39.08 -1.19 14.63
N SER A 758 38.32 -1.19 15.74
CA SER A 758 38.90 -0.90 17.05
C SER A 758 38.37 -1.72 18.23
N TRP A 759 37.43 -2.67 18.02
CA TRP A 759 36.91 -3.53 19.10
C TRP A 759 37.96 -4.38 19.78
#